data_41f2c31bfd53651c14e8c5fc07dcac62
#
_entry.id   41f2c31bfd53651c14e8c5fc07dcac62
#
_cell.length_a   1.000
_cell.length_b   1.000
_cell.length_c   1.000
_cell.angle_alpha   90.00
_cell.angle_beta   90.00
_cell.angle_gamma   90.00
#
_symmetry.space_group_name_H-M   'P 1'
#
loop_
_entity.id
_entity.type
_entity.pdbx_description
1 polymer ?
#
loop_
_entity_poly.entity_id
_entity_poly.type
_entity_poly.pdbx_seq_one_letter_code
_entity_poly.pdbx_strand_id
1 'polypeptide(L)'
;MTKNKIKKSLSLIAVSAATALSLVGMSITPSTFVSAGQQLGQTDFENGVGLPWHVCESAPGKMEFEISGGVYKITIVNPGGASKGGEDRWDCQFRHRGLTIVSGNTYKVSFEITASNDCTYYTKIGDMAEPFAEDWHGEPDPSQHEAFWNVQQLQANQTKKVEGTFTANRTAEVEWAFHIGGDTVPEGTVFTFDNMSLECTTSDEYDYQPEEEWVRSDILTNQLGYFPQMNKKATLLSDSTSPVKFELKDSGGQTVYEGESEPKGLDADSIDNVHELDFSDYDQQGTYYIEAEDGAKSREFQIGNGEMYSYMLYDSLNYFYQNRSGIDIESQYIISGDSSSLARAAGHPSDVATIEQTWGYSGSSGTQDVTGGWYDAGDHGKYVVNGGISLWTMQNQYEMALKNGSEAVYADGTMSIPENANGYPDLLDEARYEMEWMFKMMVTSGDYAGMVYHKVHDAKWTALALAPADDPEERIIKPPTTAATLNMAACAAQAYRLWKDIDPQFAEQCIKNAETAYEAAKKHPDMYAPLDESVGGGPYGDDDATDEFYWAACELFLATGDLSYQKDIESSPHYLKMEVKLSGGEDVDSSGSFNWAHVAALGNLSMALNTEKMGTQAKEQLTKSISDAADYYEELTEKQGYGQPYEPGTINYKIDKHGYIWGSNSFIMNNNIVMAYAYELTGDDDYLDGVVSGMDYILGRNPMDYSYVTGYGTHAVENPHHRWWSYQADSTFPKAPNGVLVGGPNSGMQDPWVRGSGWKLGERAPAKCYMDNIEAWSVNECTINWNTPLAWVSAYPVSYTHLRAHETCADL
;
A
#
# COMPACT_ATOMS: atom_id res chain seq x y z
N MET A 1 23.60 -35.41 -34.30
CA MET A 1 22.97 -35.69 -35.61
C MET A 1 21.50 -35.43 -35.44
N THR A 2 20.80 -34.54 -36.05
CA THR A 2 20.94 -33.65 -37.20
C THR A 2 20.06 -32.44 -37.01
N LYS A 3 20.56 -31.30 -37.33
CA LYS A 3 19.86 -30.02 -37.47
C LYS A 3 18.82 -30.11 -38.58
N ASN A 4 17.67 -29.43 -38.46
CA ASN A 4 17.10 -28.78 -39.63
C ASN A 4 16.35 -27.49 -39.25
N LYS A 5 16.86 -26.43 -39.85
CA LYS A 5 16.25 -25.09 -39.99
C LYS A 5 15.13 -25.17 -41.01
N ILE A 6 14.04 -24.37 -40.77
CA ILE A 6 13.26 -23.86 -41.88
C ILE A 6 13.06 -22.34 -41.67
N LYS A 7 13.43 -21.63 -42.71
CA LYS A 7 13.33 -20.17 -42.90
C LYS A 7 12.08 -19.79 -43.68
N LYS A 8 11.59 -18.57 -43.41
CA LYS A 8 10.91 -17.59 -44.31
C LYS A 8 9.45 -17.84 -44.67
N SER A 9 8.63 -16.82 -44.73
CA SER A 9 8.70 -15.69 -45.66
C SER A 9 7.79 -14.52 -45.31
N LEU A 10 8.27 -13.32 -45.58
CA LEU A 10 7.49 -12.06 -45.67
C LEU A 10 6.45 -12.12 -46.81
N SER A 11 5.30 -11.45 -46.61
CA SER A 11 4.66 -10.77 -47.70
C SER A 11 3.90 -9.52 -47.20
N LEU A 12 4.38 -8.36 -47.64
CA LEU A 12 3.67 -7.08 -47.65
C LEU A 12 2.38 -7.20 -48.43
N ILE A 13 1.30 -6.60 -47.94
CA ILE A 13 0.29 -5.96 -48.78
C ILE A 13 -0.15 -4.66 -48.08
N ALA A 14 0.11 -3.55 -48.72
CA ALA A 14 -0.45 -2.24 -48.47
C ALA A 14 -1.71 -2.06 -49.35
N VAL A 15 -2.79 -1.49 -48.79
CA VAL A 15 -3.76 -0.65 -49.55
C VAL A 15 -4.63 0.18 -48.56
N SER A 16 -4.40 1.50 -48.59
CA SER A 16 -5.32 2.64 -48.76
C SER A 16 -6.56 2.86 -47.92
N ALA A 17 -6.47 3.89 -47.09
CA ALA A 17 -7.30 5.06 -46.90
C ALA A 17 -8.84 4.96 -47.07
N ALA A 18 -9.55 5.27 -46.02
CA ALA A 18 -10.78 6.09 -46.09
C ALA A 18 -10.96 6.85 -44.76
N THR A 19 -11.12 8.14 -44.94
CA THR A 19 -11.37 9.19 -43.94
C THR A 19 -12.72 9.03 -43.26
N ALA A 20 -12.73 9.11 -41.91
CA ALA A 20 -13.88 9.62 -41.19
C ALA A 20 -13.39 10.38 -39.94
N LEU A 21 -13.74 11.67 -39.90
CA LEU A 21 -13.59 12.53 -38.71
C LEU A 21 -14.54 12.07 -37.62
N SER A 22 -14.02 11.88 -36.41
CA SER A 22 -14.79 12.12 -35.20
C SER A 22 -13.87 12.39 -34.02
N LEU A 23 -14.02 13.58 -33.49
CA LEU A 23 -13.81 14.09 -32.13
C LEU A 23 -12.72 13.45 -31.22
N VAL A 24 -11.75 14.26 -31.05
CA VAL A 24 -10.84 14.61 -29.96
C VAL A 24 -11.12 13.86 -28.65
N GLY A 25 -10.54 12.68 -28.51
CA GLY A 25 -9.95 12.26 -27.27
C GLY A 25 -8.46 12.61 -27.39
N MET A 26 -7.95 13.48 -26.55
CA MET A 26 -6.51 13.67 -26.42
C MET A 26 -5.94 12.44 -25.69
N SER A 27 -5.66 11.38 -26.43
CA SER A 27 -4.61 10.45 -26.04
C SER A 27 -3.30 11.20 -26.28
N ILE A 28 -2.69 11.63 -25.20
CA ILE A 28 -1.28 12.07 -25.21
C ILE A 28 -0.47 10.79 -25.42
N THR A 29 -0.19 10.45 -26.67
CA THR A 29 0.85 9.49 -26.98
C THR A 29 2.17 10.18 -26.66
N PRO A 30 2.99 9.68 -25.74
CA PRO A 30 4.36 10.14 -25.61
C PRO A 30 5.12 9.68 -26.87
N SER A 31 5.25 10.53 -27.85
CA SER A 31 6.19 10.30 -28.95
C SER A 31 7.56 10.78 -28.54
N THR A 32 8.20 10.08 -27.62
CA THR A 32 9.64 10.21 -27.44
C THR A 32 10.32 9.45 -28.56
N PHE A 33 10.86 10.17 -29.54
CA PHE A 33 11.84 9.61 -30.45
C PHE A 33 13.12 9.40 -29.65
N VAL A 34 13.28 8.24 -29.02
CA VAL A 34 14.58 7.83 -28.48
C VAL A 34 15.49 7.59 -29.68
N SER A 35 16.59 8.32 -29.77
CA SER A 35 17.62 8.03 -30.80
C SER A 35 18.33 6.75 -30.40
N ALA A 36 18.74 5.94 -31.40
CA ALA A 36 19.50 4.72 -31.14
C ALA A 36 20.75 5.05 -30.29
N GLY A 37 20.99 4.26 -29.24
CA GLY A 37 22.09 4.49 -28.29
C GLY A 37 21.72 5.30 -27.04
N GLN A 38 20.51 5.90 -26.98
CA GLN A 38 20.07 6.69 -25.83
C GLN A 38 19.65 5.79 -24.66
N GLN A 39 20.21 6.05 -23.47
CA GLN A 39 19.95 5.30 -22.25
C GLN A 39 18.84 5.93 -21.38
N LEU A 40 18.45 7.17 -21.64
CA LEU A 40 17.50 7.93 -20.83
C LEU A 40 16.07 7.79 -21.38
N GLY A 41 15.12 7.64 -20.48
CA GLY A 41 13.68 7.63 -20.83
C GLY A 41 13.13 9.01 -21.18
N GLN A 42 13.74 10.08 -20.66
CA GLN A 42 13.33 11.45 -20.92
C GLN A 42 14.54 12.35 -21.06
N THR A 43 14.53 13.23 -22.08
CA THR A 43 15.68 14.05 -22.46
C THR A 43 15.43 15.56 -22.45
N ASP A 44 14.23 16.03 -22.84
CA ASP A 44 13.95 17.45 -23.08
C ASP A 44 12.71 18.00 -22.38
N PHE A 45 11.95 17.17 -21.70
CA PHE A 45 10.76 17.53 -20.91
C PHE A 45 9.64 18.30 -21.66
N GLU A 46 9.68 18.35 -22.98
CA GLU A 46 8.74 19.12 -23.83
C GLU A 46 7.31 18.56 -23.76
N ASN A 47 7.15 17.29 -23.41
CA ASN A 47 5.85 16.64 -23.22
C ASN A 47 5.24 16.87 -21.84
N GLY A 48 5.93 17.57 -20.93
CA GLY A 48 5.49 17.81 -19.55
C GLY A 48 5.64 16.61 -18.62
N VAL A 49 6.33 15.55 -19.05
CA VAL A 49 6.64 14.34 -18.25
C VAL A 49 8.08 14.45 -17.73
N GLY A 50 8.28 14.20 -16.45
CA GLY A 50 9.60 14.18 -15.81
C GLY A 50 10.22 12.79 -15.75
N LEU A 51 9.39 11.77 -15.57
CA LEU A 51 9.85 10.40 -15.38
C LEU A 51 10.71 9.87 -16.54
N PRO A 52 11.73 9.07 -16.25
CA PRO A 52 12.16 8.52 -14.94
C PRO A 52 12.97 9.47 -14.04
N TRP A 53 13.20 10.72 -14.48
CA TRP A 53 13.83 11.73 -13.64
C TRP A 53 12.91 12.13 -12.48
N HIS A 54 13.43 12.12 -11.27
CA HIS A 54 12.69 12.51 -10.07
C HIS A 54 13.58 13.14 -9.01
N VAL A 55 12.97 13.88 -8.10
CA VAL A 55 13.67 14.45 -6.94
C VAL A 55 13.68 13.45 -5.79
N CYS A 56 14.76 13.49 -4.99
CA CYS A 56 14.89 12.73 -3.75
C CYS A 56 15.51 13.62 -2.69
N GLU A 57 14.93 13.65 -1.50
CA GLU A 57 15.36 14.49 -0.40
C GLU A 57 15.61 13.71 0.89
N SER A 58 16.62 14.13 1.64
CA SER A 58 16.90 13.67 3.00
C SER A 58 16.75 14.85 3.94
N ALA A 59 15.99 14.68 5.02
CA ALA A 59 15.75 15.75 5.97
C ALA A 59 17.06 16.28 6.58
N PRO A 60 17.19 17.61 6.75
CA PRO A 60 16.20 18.66 6.55
C PRO A 60 16.10 19.20 5.11
N GLY A 61 16.79 18.60 4.14
CA GLY A 61 16.69 18.96 2.73
C GLY A 61 15.24 18.90 2.27
N LYS A 62 14.79 19.93 1.51
CA LYS A 62 13.42 19.97 0.99
C LYS A 62 13.39 20.71 -0.35
N MET A 63 12.63 20.13 -1.28
CA MET A 63 12.49 20.64 -2.65
C MET A 63 11.03 20.69 -3.08
N GLU A 64 10.74 21.63 -3.97
CA GLU A 64 9.54 21.63 -4.80
C GLU A 64 9.95 21.54 -6.25
N PHE A 65 9.11 20.95 -7.12
CA PHE A 65 9.42 20.86 -8.53
C PHE A 65 8.20 21.04 -9.41
N GLU A 66 8.45 21.47 -10.65
CA GLU A 66 7.47 21.52 -11.73
C GLU A 66 8.13 21.14 -13.07
N ILE A 67 7.38 20.52 -13.95
CA ILE A 67 7.78 20.26 -15.34
C ILE A 67 6.94 21.17 -16.22
N SER A 68 7.54 22.24 -16.70
CA SER A 68 6.82 23.26 -17.45
C SER A 68 7.73 24.04 -18.42
N GLY A 69 7.20 24.36 -19.60
CA GLY A 69 7.95 25.11 -20.61
C GLY A 69 9.14 24.35 -21.18
N GLY A 70 9.02 23.02 -21.26
CA GLY A 70 10.06 22.16 -21.84
C GLY A 70 11.27 21.96 -20.92
N VAL A 71 11.15 22.17 -19.60
CA VAL A 71 12.25 22.01 -18.65
C VAL A 71 11.78 21.41 -17.33
N TYR A 72 12.69 20.72 -16.62
CA TYR A 72 12.47 20.30 -15.25
C TYR A 72 13.01 21.37 -14.30
N LYS A 73 12.13 21.99 -13.50
CA LYS A 73 12.48 23.06 -12.54
C LYS A 73 12.39 22.53 -11.12
N ILE A 74 13.43 22.79 -10.33
CA ILE A 74 13.49 22.37 -8.92
C ILE A 74 13.79 23.62 -8.08
N THR A 75 12.91 23.91 -7.13
CA THR A 75 13.09 24.99 -6.15
C THR A 75 13.59 24.41 -4.84
N ILE A 76 14.74 24.85 -4.38
CA ILE A 76 15.30 24.46 -3.09
C ILE A 76 14.58 25.21 -1.97
N VAL A 77 13.73 24.54 -1.23
CA VAL A 77 13.02 25.09 -0.06
C VAL A 77 13.94 25.11 1.15
N ASN A 78 14.65 24.02 1.39
CA ASN A 78 15.73 23.92 2.37
C ASN A 78 16.88 23.13 1.71
N PRO A 79 18.10 23.71 1.61
CA PRO A 79 19.21 23.03 0.94
C PRO A 79 19.78 21.84 1.74
N GLY A 80 19.40 21.67 3.02
CA GLY A 80 20.08 20.72 3.88
C GLY A 80 21.52 21.17 4.19
N GLY A 81 22.43 20.20 4.30
CA GLY A 81 23.83 20.45 4.65
C GLY A 81 24.08 20.60 6.14
N ALA A 82 25.35 20.51 6.55
CA ALA A 82 25.75 20.49 7.96
C ALA A 82 25.32 21.75 8.74
N SER A 83 25.30 22.93 8.08
CA SER A 83 24.88 24.18 8.74
C SER A 83 23.39 24.26 9.04
N LYS A 84 22.57 23.39 8.40
CA LYS A 84 21.12 23.31 8.59
C LYS A 84 20.69 22.05 9.35
N GLY A 85 21.65 21.28 9.87
CA GLY A 85 21.39 20.04 10.60
C GLY A 85 21.24 18.82 9.70
N GLY A 86 21.51 18.93 8.41
CA GLY A 86 21.64 17.86 7.45
C GLY A 86 23.06 17.32 7.35
N GLU A 87 23.34 16.58 6.30
CA GLU A 87 24.65 15.98 6.06
C GLU A 87 25.50 16.80 5.10
N ASP A 88 25.10 16.87 3.83
CA ASP A 88 25.85 17.55 2.78
C ASP A 88 24.93 17.86 1.57
N ARG A 89 25.52 18.10 0.38
CA ARG A 89 24.84 18.41 -0.87
C ARG A 89 23.85 17.33 -1.34
N TRP A 90 24.02 16.10 -0.93
CA TRP A 90 23.10 14.98 -1.27
C TRP A 90 21.79 14.99 -0.47
N ASP A 91 21.59 15.89 0.48
CA ASP A 91 20.30 16.07 1.13
C ASP A 91 19.22 16.53 0.14
N CYS A 92 19.61 17.10 -1.03
CA CYS A 92 18.74 17.40 -2.16
C CYS A 92 19.31 16.78 -3.44
N GLN A 93 18.60 15.83 -4.04
CA GLN A 93 19.04 15.15 -5.24
C GLN A 93 17.99 15.24 -6.37
N PHE A 94 18.48 15.25 -7.60
CA PHE A 94 17.70 15.01 -8.82
C PHE A 94 18.35 13.86 -9.57
N ARG A 95 17.60 12.79 -9.85
CA ARG A 95 18.20 11.54 -10.30
C ARG A 95 17.36 10.78 -11.33
N HIS A 96 18.02 9.94 -12.12
CA HIS A 96 17.46 8.93 -13.01
C HIS A 96 18.06 7.58 -12.64
N ARG A 97 17.22 6.63 -12.27
CA ARG A 97 17.62 5.24 -11.95
C ARG A 97 17.31 4.29 -13.08
N GLY A 98 17.62 3.00 -12.90
CA GLY A 98 17.37 1.97 -13.89
C GLY A 98 18.27 2.07 -15.14
N LEU A 99 19.48 2.61 -14.99
CA LEU A 99 20.47 2.71 -16.06
C LEU A 99 21.43 1.52 -16.00
N THR A 100 21.79 0.97 -17.17
CA THR A 100 22.78 -0.10 -17.24
C THR A 100 24.01 0.36 -18.03
N ILE A 101 25.18 0.30 -17.41
CA ILE A 101 26.46 0.48 -18.10
C ILE A 101 27.14 -0.87 -18.31
N VAL A 102 27.86 -1.03 -19.43
CA VAL A 102 28.49 -2.28 -19.83
C VAL A 102 29.97 -2.09 -20.01
N SER A 103 30.76 -2.97 -19.38
CA SER A 103 32.24 -2.95 -19.46
C SER A 103 32.75 -2.90 -20.90
N GLY A 104 33.58 -1.93 -21.19
CA GLY A 104 34.19 -1.71 -22.52
C GLY A 104 33.37 -0.80 -23.44
N ASN A 105 32.11 -0.52 -23.11
CA ASN A 105 31.32 0.44 -23.88
C ASN A 105 31.70 1.88 -23.54
N THR A 106 31.56 2.77 -24.51
CA THR A 106 31.84 4.19 -24.39
C THR A 106 30.53 4.98 -24.43
N TYR A 107 30.34 5.84 -23.45
CA TYR A 107 29.18 6.66 -23.25
C TYR A 107 29.50 8.14 -23.45
N LYS A 108 28.61 8.86 -24.15
CA LYS A 108 28.63 10.31 -24.27
C LYS A 108 27.54 10.87 -23.37
N VAL A 109 27.91 11.81 -22.50
CA VAL A 109 27.02 12.50 -21.57
C VAL A 109 26.88 13.94 -21.98
N SER A 110 25.66 14.48 -21.97
CA SER A 110 25.44 15.94 -22.11
C SER A 110 24.18 16.37 -21.35
N PHE A 111 24.19 17.62 -20.88
CA PHE A 111 23.04 18.26 -20.25
C PHE A 111 23.19 19.77 -20.22
N GLU A 112 22.07 20.46 -20.00
CA GLU A 112 22.01 21.88 -19.73
C GLU A 112 21.48 22.10 -18.31
N ILE A 113 22.18 22.91 -17.53
CA ILE A 113 21.78 23.28 -16.16
C ILE A 113 21.85 24.79 -15.96
N THR A 114 20.83 25.35 -15.32
CA THR A 114 20.80 26.77 -14.93
C THR A 114 20.42 26.85 -13.45
N ALA A 115 21.00 27.80 -12.73
CA ALA A 115 20.56 28.12 -11.37
C ALA A 115 20.22 29.62 -11.26
N SER A 116 19.21 29.96 -10.45
CA SER A 116 18.80 31.36 -10.25
C SER A 116 19.78 32.15 -9.39
N ASN A 117 20.64 31.49 -8.61
CA ASN A 117 21.65 32.06 -7.74
C ASN A 117 23.06 31.51 -8.08
N ASP A 118 24.11 32.24 -7.69
CA ASP A 118 25.45 31.67 -7.65
C ASP A 118 25.47 30.52 -6.64
N CYS A 119 25.83 29.32 -7.09
CA CYS A 119 25.83 28.14 -6.24
C CYS A 119 26.73 27.03 -6.83
N THR A 120 26.72 25.88 -6.19
CA THR A 120 27.41 24.71 -6.68
C THR A 120 26.44 23.55 -6.93
N TYR A 121 26.86 22.58 -7.74
CA TYR A 121 26.22 21.28 -7.87
C TYR A 121 27.29 20.21 -8.01
N TYR A 122 26.92 18.97 -7.78
CA TYR A 122 27.71 17.80 -8.11
C TYR A 122 26.85 16.83 -8.95
N THR A 123 27.48 16.08 -9.87
CA THR A 123 26.76 15.05 -10.62
C THR A 123 27.63 13.82 -10.80
N LYS A 124 27.03 12.66 -10.71
CA LYS A 124 27.67 11.36 -10.88
C LYS A 124 26.80 10.41 -11.70
N ILE A 125 27.46 9.49 -12.44
CA ILE A 125 26.87 8.23 -12.89
C ILE A 125 27.63 7.13 -12.15
N GLY A 126 26.93 6.29 -11.40
CA GLY A 126 27.54 5.27 -10.56
C GLY A 126 26.54 4.54 -9.66
N ASP A 127 27.04 3.87 -8.64
CA ASP A 127 26.26 3.03 -7.75
C ASP A 127 25.19 3.84 -7.01
N MET A 128 24.05 3.18 -6.76
CA MET A 128 22.93 3.69 -5.97
C MET A 128 23.14 3.52 -4.45
N ALA A 129 24.03 2.58 -4.06
CA ALA A 129 24.33 2.21 -2.68
C ALA A 129 25.83 2.06 -2.44
N GLU A 130 26.24 1.73 -1.23
CA GLU A 130 27.63 1.43 -0.89
C GLU A 130 28.24 0.37 -1.85
N PRO A 131 29.46 0.55 -2.38
CA PRO A 131 30.46 1.56 -2.03
C PRO A 131 30.34 2.91 -2.73
N PHE A 132 29.21 3.24 -3.40
CA PHE A 132 28.98 4.45 -4.16
C PHE A 132 30.05 4.73 -5.23
N ALA A 133 30.50 3.68 -5.90
CA ALA A 133 31.52 3.81 -6.95
C ALA A 133 30.99 4.66 -8.10
N GLU A 134 31.84 5.55 -8.60
CA GLU A 134 31.50 6.48 -9.69
C GLU A 134 32.20 6.06 -10.99
N ASP A 135 31.42 5.99 -12.05
CA ASP A 135 31.92 5.73 -13.41
C ASP A 135 32.13 7.03 -14.19
N TRP A 136 31.37 8.07 -13.83
CA TRP A 136 31.53 9.43 -14.32
C TRP A 136 31.03 10.44 -13.28
N HIS A 137 31.64 11.66 -13.22
CA HIS A 137 31.35 12.65 -12.18
C HIS A 137 31.25 14.11 -12.68
N GLY A 138 30.76 14.31 -13.90
CA GLY A 138 30.48 15.65 -14.42
C GLY A 138 31.67 16.46 -14.89
N GLU A 139 32.89 15.97 -14.78
CA GLU A 139 34.08 16.56 -15.37
C GLU A 139 34.31 16.09 -16.79
N PRO A 140 34.72 16.96 -17.69
CA PRO A 140 35.08 16.55 -19.06
C PRO A 140 36.21 15.52 -19.13
N ASP A 141 37.12 15.58 -18.16
CA ASP A 141 38.22 14.64 -17.99
C ASP A 141 38.19 14.07 -16.55
N PRO A 142 37.72 12.83 -16.38
CA PRO A 142 37.65 12.18 -15.07
C PRO A 142 38.99 12.11 -14.32
N SER A 143 40.13 12.11 -15.04
CA SER A 143 41.47 12.08 -14.46
C SER A 143 41.82 13.35 -13.68
N GLN A 144 41.05 14.42 -13.85
CA GLN A 144 41.23 15.69 -13.16
C GLN A 144 40.43 15.77 -11.84
N HIS A 145 39.62 14.78 -11.56
CA HIS A 145 38.89 14.70 -10.31
C HIS A 145 39.80 14.26 -9.17
N GLU A 146 40.52 15.21 -8.59
CA GLU A 146 41.50 14.94 -7.54
C GLU A 146 40.85 14.57 -6.18
N ALA A 147 39.63 15.01 -5.98
CA ALA A 147 38.90 14.75 -4.76
C ALA A 147 37.47 14.35 -5.09
N PHE A 148 37.00 13.30 -4.48
CA PHE A 148 35.62 12.78 -4.56
C PHE A 148 34.51 13.85 -4.37
N TRP A 149 34.86 14.97 -3.76
CA TRP A 149 33.95 16.08 -3.43
C TRP A 149 34.15 17.33 -4.30
N ASN A 150 34.77 17.22 -5.45
CA ASN A 150 34.99 18.38 -6.32
C ASN A 150 33.68 18.83 -7.00
N VAL A 151 33.05 19.88 -6.43
CA VAL A 151 31.79 20.42 -6.92
C VAL A 151 31.98 21.41 -8.05
N GLN A 152 30.99 21.49 -8.94
CA GLN A 152 30.95 22.39 -10.07
C GLN A 152 30.29 23.71 -9.71
N GLN A 153 30.82 24.84 -10.23
CA GLN A 153 30.27 26.16 -10.00
C GLN A 153 29.21 26.53 -11.04
N LEU A 154 28.15 27.19 -10.60
CA LEU A 154 27.13 27.85 -11.41
C LEU A 154 27.09 29.34 -11.12
N GLN A 155 26.95 30.13 -12.16
CA GLN A 155 26.70 31.58 -12.05
C GLN A 155 25.19 31.82 -12.23
N ALA A 156 24.63 32.72 -11.44
CA ALA A 156 23.23 33.07 -11.44
C ALA A 156 22.68 33.36 -12.86
N ASN A 157 21.62 32.68 -13.24
CA ASN A 157 20.90 32.86 -14.50
C ASN A 157 21.76 32.65 -15.76
N GLN A 158 22.84 31.88 -15.66
CA GLN A 158 23.63 31.43 -16.80
C GLN A 158 23.49 29.94 -17.02
N THR A 159 23.01 29.55 -18.21
CA THR A 159 22.94 28.17 -18.62
C THR A 159 24.34 27.60 -18.85
N LYS A 160 24.71 26.58 -18.12
CA LYS A 160 25.92 25.79 -18.32
C LYS A 160 25.59 24.58 -19.17
N LYS A 161 26.22 24.42 -20.32
CA LYS A 161 26.20 23.24 -21.15
C LYS A 161 27.38 22.37 -20.77
N VAL A 162 27.12 21.12 -20.45
CA VAL A 162 28.15 20.14 -20.09
C VAL A 162 28.13 19.02 -21.13
N GLU A 163 29.30 18.62 -21.59
CA GLU A 163 29.51 17.45 -22.43
C GLU A 163 30.67 16.67 -21.86
N GLY A 164 30.55 15.34 -21.82
CA GLY A 164 31.58 14.43 -21.33
C GLY A 164 31.54 13.10 -22.07
N THR A 165 32.60 12.31 -21.88
CA THR A 165 32.67 10.96 -22.42
C THR A 165 33.43 10.09 -21.42
N PHE A 166 32.94 8.87 -21.18
CA PHE A 166 33.63 7.88 -20.38
C PHE A 166 33.51 6.48 -20.99
N THR A 167 34.44 5.61 -20.66
CA THR A 167 34.36 4.20 -21.02
C THR A 167 34.15 3.41 -19.74
N ALA A 168 33.08 2.64 -19.67
CA ALA A 168 32.76 1.82 -18.51
C ALA A 168 33.80 0.71 -18.32
N ASN A 169 34.35 0.58 -17.15
CA ASN A 169 35.33 -0.46 -16.80
C ASN A 169 34.67 -1.66 -16.06
N ARG A 170 33.39 -1.59 -15.82
CA ARG A 170 32.53 -2.63 -15.21
C ARG A 170 31.17 -2.69 -15.90
N THR A 171 30.45 -3.79 -15.73
CA THR A 171 29.03 -3.89 -16.05
C THR A 171 28.27 -3.74 -14.75
N ALA A 172 27.39 -2.76 -14.67
CA ALA A 172 26.63 -2.45 -13.46
C ALA A 172 25.31 -1.75 -13.81
N GLU A 173 24.33 -1.93 -12.92
CA GLU A 173 23.17 -1.11 -12.82
C GLU A 173 23.54 0.16 -12.03
N VAL A 174 23.16 1.34 -12.52
CA VAL A 174 23.63 2.62 -12.00
C VAL A 174 22.52 3.67 -12.00
N GLU A 175 22.73 4.75 -11.26
CA GLU A 175 21.95 5.99 -11.37
C GLU A 175 22.78 7.11 -11.99
N TRP A 176 22.10 8.08 -12.59
CA TRP A 176 22.65 9.41 -12.84
C TRP A 176 22.02 10.38 -11.86
N ALA A 177 22.80 10.87 -10.90
CA ALA A 177 22.36 11.75 -9.84
C ALA A 177 23.02 13.13 -9.93
N PHE A 178 22.23 14.16 -9.61
CA PHE A 178 22.68 15.51 -9.34
C PHE A 178 22.45 15.82 -7.87
N HIS A 179 23.49 16.18 -7.15
CA HIS A 179 23.42 16.68 -5.79
C HIS A 179 23.37 18.20 -5.84
N ILE A 180 22.25 18.77 -5.44
CA ILE A 180 21.92 20.20 -5.60
C ILE A 180 21.55 20.88 -4.27
N GLY A 181 21.91 20.26 -3.15
CA GLY A 181 21.76 20.78 -1.80
C GLY A 181 23.07 21.26 -1.18
N GLY A 182 23.08 21.33 0.16
CA GLY A 182 24.22 21.66 0.99
C GLY A 182 24.49 23.14 1.22
N ASP A 183 25.49 23.43 2.05
CA ASP A 183 25.79 24.77 2.57
C ASP A 183 26.14 25.83 1.49
N THR A 184 26.46 25.41 0.29
CA THR A 184 26.82 26.26 -0.85
C THR A 184 25.65 26.63 -1.76
N VAL A 185 24.45 26.12 -1.47
CA VAL A 185 23.23 26.39 -2.23
C VAL A 185 22.30 27.28 -1.42
N PRO A 186 22.04 28.52 -1.83
CA PRO A 186 21.09 29.40 -1.13
C PRO A 186 19.67 28.83 -1.17
N GLU A 187 18.96 28.96 -0.08
CA GLU A 187 17.51 28.73 0.01
C GLU A 187 16.76 29.59 -1.04
N GLY A 188 15.74 29.02 -1.68
CA GLY A 188 15.02 29.66 -2.78
C GLY A 188 15.72 29.56 -4.15
N THR A 189 16.87 28.88 -4.25
CA THR A 189 17.52 28.66 -5.55
C THR A 189 16.63 27.78 -6.43
N VAL A 190 16.41 28.22 -7.68
CA VAL A 190 15.70 27.44 -8.68
C VAL A 190 16.72 26.87 -9.66
N PHE A 191 16.83 25.55 -9.70
CA PHE A 191 17.55 24.82 -10.74
C PHE A 191 16.64 24.52 -11.90
N THR A 192 17.19 24.57 -13.12
CA THR A 192 16.49 24.18 -14.34
C THR A 192 17.36 23.21 -15.12
N PHE A 193 16.80 22.05 -15.49
CA PHE A 193 17.45 21.01 -16.26
C PHE A 193 16.78 20.85 -17.62
N ASP A 194 17.59 20.63 -18.66
CA ASP A 194 17.15 20.45 -20.04
C ASP A 194 18.20 19.75 -20.89
N ASN A 195 17.81 19.22 -22.03
CA ASN A 195 18.68 18.61 -23.04
C ASN A 195 19.60 17.54 -22.46
N MET A 196 19.01 16.65 -21.62
CA MET A 196 19.71 15.54 -20.96
C MET A 196 20.02 14.44 -21.99
N SER A 197 21.21 13.89 -21.97
CA SER A 197 21.57 12.78 -22.87
C SER A 197 22.66 11.89 -22.26
N LEU A 198 22.45 10.59 -22.35
CA LEU A 198 23.42 9.54 -22.05
C LEU A 198 23.36 8.52 -23.20
N GLU A 199 24.27 8.64 -24.15
CA GLU A 199 24.30 7.82 -25.35
C GLU A 199 25.43 6.80 -25.29
N CYS A 200 25.12 5.52 -25.47
CA CYS A 200 26.13 4.50 -25.76
C CYS A 200 26.59 4.62 -27.21
N THR A 201 27.88 4.96 -27.44
CA THR A 201 28.41 5.18 -28.78
C THR A 201 28.97 3.90 -29.41
N THR A 202 29.03 2.82 -28.66
CA THR A 202 29.65 1.55 -29.09
C THR A 202 28.67 0.38 -29.18
N SER A 203 27.48 0.51 -28.65
CA SER A 203 26.43 -0.52 -28.69
C SER A 203 25.03 0.12 -28.50
N ASP A 204 24.00 -0.48 -29.07
CA ASP A 204 22.60 -0.18 -28.88
C ASP A 204 21.83 -1.25 -28.07
N GLU A 205 22.58 -2.19 -27.48
CA GLU A 205 22.02 -3.36 -26.77
C GLU A 205 21.18 -2.99 -25.53
N TYR A 206 21.50 -1.85 -24.90
CA TYR A 206 20.89 -1.38 -23.66
C TYR A 206 20.22 0.01 -23.84
N ASP A 207 19.70 0.30 -25.02
CA ASP A 207 18.88 1.49 -25.24
C ASP A 207 17.65 1.44 -24.34
N TYR A 208 17.22 2.59 -23.84
CA TYR A 208 16.00 2.71 -23.06
C TYR A 208 14.81 2.09 -23.80
N GLN A 209 14.14 1.19 -23.12
CA GLN A 209 12.89 0.61 -23.58
C GLN A 209 11.78 1.17 -22.70
N PRO A 210 10.82 1.94 -23.24
CA PRO A 210 9.67 2.35 -22.46
C PRO A 210 8.89 1.11 -22.03
N GLU A 211 8.32 1.16 -20.83
CA GLU A 211 7.40 0.11 -20.39
C GLU A 211 6.26 -0.03 -21.41
N GLU A 212 5.89 -1.26 -21.73
CA GLU A 212 4.74 -1.49 -22.61
C GLU A 212 3.48 -0.96 -21.94
N GLU A 213 2.75 -0.10 -22.65
CA GLU A 213 1.50 0.44 -22.13
C GLU A 213 0.49 -0.69 -21.97
N TRP A 214 -0.01 -0.88 -20.75
CA TRP A 214 -1.06 -1.85 -20.48
C TRP A 214 -2.35 -1.49 -21.21
N VAL A 215 -2.82 -2.39 -22.04
CA VAL A 215 -4.09 -2.23 -22.73
C VAL A 215 -5.22 -2.77 -21.86
N ARG A 216 -5.99 -1.85 -21.27
CA ARG A 216 -7.16 -2.18 -20.46
C ARG A 216 -8.19 -2.94 -21.31
N SER A 217 -8.82 -3.97 -20.73
CA SER A 217 -9.96 -4.66 -21.33
C SER A 217 -11.18 -3.74 -21.41
N ASP A 218 -12.05 -3.96 -22.40
CA ASP A 218 -13.34 -3.25 -22.47
C ASP A 218 -14.39 -3.87 -21.52
N ILE A 219 -14.19 -5.12 -21.07
CA ILE A 219 -14.99 -5.77 -20.04
C ILE A 219 -14.08 -6.16 -18.89
N LEU A 220 -14.33 -5.57 -17.73
CA LEU A 220 -13.51 -5.69 -16.52
C LEU A 220 -14.14 -6.70 -15.58
N THR A 221 -13.33 -7.66 -15.13
CA THR A 221 -13.77 -8.81 -14.33
C THR A 221 -12.87 -8.98 -13.11
N ASN A 222 -13.32 -9.72 -12.12
CA ASN A 222 -12.45 -10.30 -11.11
C ASN A 222 -11.46 -11.25 -11.78
N GLN A 223 -10.18 -10.90 -11.76
CA GLN A 223 -9.13 -11.64 -12.47
C GLN A 223 -8.74 -12.94 -11.74
N LEU A 224 -9.07 -13.07 -10.44
CA LEU A 224 -8.91 -14.33 -9.71
C LEU A 224 -10.05 -15.32 -10.00
N GLY A 225 -11.26 -14.79 -10.20
CA GLY A 225 -12.45 -15.56 -10.53
C GLY A 225 -13.59 -15.41 -9.53
N TYR A 226 -14.66 -16.15 -9.76
CA TYR A 226 -15.93 -16.02 -9.05
C TYR A 226 -16.32 -17.34 -8.36
N PHE A 227 -17.08 -17.22 -7.28
CA PHE A 227 -17.72 -18.37 -6.62
C PHE A 227 -19.01 -18.77 -7.33
N PRO A 228 -19.29 -20.08 -7.55
CA PRO A 228 -20.49 -20.53 -8.29
C PRO A 228 -21.82 -20.04 -7.71
N GLN A 229 -21.95 -20.01 -6.38
CA GLN A 229 -23.20 -19.70 -5.68
C GLN A 229 -23.30 -18.25 -5.19
N MET A 230 -22.38 -17.38 -5.54
CA MET A 230 -22.37 -15.97 -5.18
C MET A 230 -22.66 -15.10 -6.40
N ASN A 231 -22.94 -13.82 -6.19
CA ASN A 231 -23.09 -12.85 -7.27
C ASN A 231 -21.84 -12.82 -8.15
N LYS A 232 -22.06 -12.72 -9.45
CA LYS A 232 -21.01 -12.66 -10.47
C LYS A 232 -21.30 -11.51 -11.41
N LYS A 233 -20.58 -10.41 -11.23
CA LYS A 233 -20.79 -9.18 -11.98
C LYS A 233 -19.49 -8.74 -12.66
N ALA A 234 -19.60 -8.15 -13.84
CA ALA A 234 -18.52 -7.51 -14.58
C ALA A 234 -18.90 -6.09 -14.98
N THR A 235 -17.91 -5.27 -15.34
CA THR A 235 -18.15 -3.91 -15.83
C THR A 235 -17.77 -3.79 -17.29
N LEU A 236 -18.72 -3.40 -18.15
CA LEU A 236 -18.49 -3.10 -19.56
C LEU A 236 -18.30 -1.59 -19.76
N LEU A 237 -17.24 -1.21 -20.43
CA LEU A 237 -17.01 0.17 -20.89
C LEU A 237 -17.82 0.42 -22.14
N SER A 238 -18.85 1.27 -22.09
CA SER A 238 -19.73 1.53 -23.21
C SER A 238 -20.43 2.89 -23.13
N ASP A 239 -20.41 3.63 -24.24
CA ASP A 239 -21.15 4.89 -24.38
C ASP A 239 -22.64 4.68 -24.71
N SER A 240 -23.10 3.43 -24.80
CA SER A 240 -24.51 3.13 -25.03
C SER A 240 -25.37 3.61 -23.85
N THR A 241 -26.51 4.19 -24.13
CA THR A 241 -27.53 4.51 -23.11
C THR A 241 -28.64 3.46 -23.02
N SER A 242 -28.49 2.38 -23.76
CA SER A 242 -29.43 1.24 -23.79
C SER A 242 -28.68 -0.04 -23.44
N PRO A 243 -29.35 -1.04 -22.86
CA PRO A 243 -28.74 -2.33 -22.60
C PRO A 243 -28.00 -2.89 -23.83
N VAL A 244 -26.85 -3.49 -23.59
CA VAL A 244 -26.02 -4.19 -24.59
C VAL A 244 -26.12 -5.69 -24.29
N LYS A 245 -26.32 -6.52 -25.30
CA LYS A 245 -26.35 -7.98 -25.13
C LYS A 245 -24.93 -8.52 -24.93
N PHE A 246 -24.82 -9.51 -24.07
CA PHE A 246 -23.55 -10.19 -23.86
C PHE A 246 -23.74 -11.71 -23.78
N GLU A 247 -22.68 -12.42 -24.07
CA GLU A 247 -22.60 -13.87 -24.01
C GLU A 247 -21.46 -14.26 -23.09
N LEU A 248 -21.73 -15.18 -22.14
CA LEU A 248 -20.69 -15.90 -21.44
C LEU A 248 -20.30 -17.11 -22.30
N LYS A 249 -19.01 -17.25 -22.57
CA LYS A 249 -18.47 -18.30 -23.41
C LYS A 249 -17.48 -19.16 -22.64
N ASP A 250 -17.50 -20.46 -22.88
CA ASP A 250 -16.46 -21.35 -22.39
C ASP A 250 -15.14 -21.16 -23.16
N SER A 251 -14.06 -21.77 -22.70
CA SER A 251 -12.74 -21.72 -23.34
C SER A 251 -12.72 -22.26 -24.77
N GLY A 252 -13.74 -23.01 -25.17
CA GLY A 252 -13.97 -23.49 -26.56
C GLY A 252 -14.71 -22.50 -27.43
N GLY A 253 -15.18 -21.37 -26.88
CA GLY A 253 -15.96 -20.36 -27.60
C GLY A 253 -17.45 -20.68 -27.74
N GLN A 254 -17.96 -21.68 -27.01
CA GLN A 254 -19.40 -22.00 -26.99
C GLN A 254 -20.11 -21.08 -25.99
N THR A 255 -21.20 -20.42 -26.42
CA THR A 255 -22.07 -19.66 -25.54
C THR A 255 -22.78 -20.57 -24.55
N VAL A 256 -22.61 -20.27 -23.24
CA VAL A 256 -23.19 -21.03 -22.13
C VAL A 256 -24.23 -20.23 -21.34
N TYR A 257 -24.21 -18.89 -21.47
CA TYR A 257 -25.17 -17.98 -20.87
C TYR A 257 -25.32 -16.73 -21.75
N GLU A 258 -26.49 -16.15 -21.78
CA GLU A 258 -26.81 -14.90 -22.49
C GLU A 258 -27.48 -13.92 -21.52
N GLY A 259 -27.07 -12.65 -21.56
CA GLY A 259 -27.63 -11.58 -20.71
C GLY A 259 -27.73 -10.25 -21.44
N GLU A 260 -28.29 -9.29 -20.74
CA GLU A 260 -28.35 -7.87 -21.18
C GLU A 260 -27.76 -7.01 -20.06
N SER A 261 -26.91 -6.07 -20.41
CA SER A 261 -26.25 -5.16 -19.46
C SER A 261 -27.23 -4.13 -18.89
N GLU A 262 -26.94 -3.66 -17.67
CA GLU A 262 -27.58 -2.50 -17.08
C GLU A 262 -26.71 -1.24 -17.27
N PRO A 263 -27.16 -0.20 -18.03
CA PRO A 263 -26.42 1.04 -18.14
C PRO A 263 -26.38 1.79 -16.80
N LYS A 264 -25.19 2.03 -16.25
CA LYS A 264 -24.97 2.88 -15.06
C LYS A 264 -24.64 4.32 -15.47
N GLY A 265 -24.22 4.55 -16.72
CA GLY A 265 -23.87 5.88 -17.26
C GLY A 265 -22.44 6.29 -16.91
N LEU A 266 -22.24 7.61 -16.74
CA LEU A 266 -20.92 8.16 -16.43
C LEU A 266 -20.59 7.92 -14.96
N ASP A 267 -19.54 7.15 -14.73
CA ASP A 267 -18.92 7.02 -13.42
C ASP A 267 -18.07 8.25 -13.11
N ALA A 268 -18.35 8.92 -12.00
CA ALA A 268 -17.75 10.22 -11.68
C ALA A 268 -16.25 10.12 -11.30
N ASP A 269 -15.83 8.98 -10.75
CA ASP A 269 -14.49 8.80 -10.24
C ASP A 269 -13.51 8.30 -11.30
N SER A 270 -13.99 7.54 -12.27
CA SER A 270 -13.19 7.06 -13.41
C SER A 270 -13.36 7.90 -14.68
N ILE A 271 -14.45 8.66 -14.80
CA ILE A 271 -14.86 9.38 -16.03
C ILE A 271 -15.05 8.40 -17.19
N ASP A 272 -15.43 7.16 -16.91
CA ASP A 272 -15.84 6.17 -17.90
C ASP A 272 -17.38 6.08 -17.95
N ASN A 273 -17.94 5.84 -19.15
CA ASN A 273 -19.31 5.37 -19.26
C ASN A 273 -19.32 3.85 -19.09
N VAL A 274 -20.14 3.37 -18.16
CA VAL A 274 -20.09 1.97 -17.70
C VAL A 274 -21.47 1.32 -17.68
N HIS A 275 -21.48 0.02 -17.92
CA HIS A 275 -22.61 -0.87 -17.74
C HIS A 275 -22.24 -2.00 -16.80
N GLU A 276 -23.18 -2.47 -16.01
CA GLU A 276 -23.03 -3.70 -15.25
C GLU A 276 -23.51 -4.91 -16.07
N LEU A 277 -22.73 -5.97 -16.07
CA LEU A 277 -23.05 -7.27 -16.64
C LEU A 277 -23.25 -8.26 -15.50
N ASP A 278 -24.49 -8.75 -15.32
CA ASP A 278 -24.83 -9.74 -14.30
C ASP A 278 -24.99 -11.12 -14.94
N PHE A 279 -24.21 -12.10 -14.46
CA PHE A 279 -24.26 -13.50 -14.86
C PHE A 279 -24.35 -14.43 -13.64
N SER A 280 -24.91 -13.94 -12.54
CA SER A 280 -25.02 -14.63 -11.25
C SER A 280 -25.81 -15.94 -11.36
N ASP A 281 -26.79 -16.00 -12.26
CA ASP A 281 -27.60 -17.20 -12.50
C ASP A 281 -26.81 -18.39 -13.10
N TYR A 282 -25.57 -18.18 -13.54
CA TYR A 282 -24.72 -19.22 -14.09
C TYR A 282 -23.75 -19.76 -13.05
N ASP A 283 -23.90 -21.00 -12.64
CA ASP A 283 -23.21 -21.64 -11.51
C ASP A 283 -22.19 -22.75 -11.87
N GLN A 284 -22.01 -23.03 -13.18
CA GLN A 284 -21.15 -24.13 -13.59
C GLN A 284 -19.67 -23.74 -13.47
N GLN A 285 -18.89 -24.62 -12.81
CA GLN A 285 -17.45 -24.44 -12.68
C GLN A 285 -16.72 -24.59 -14.02
N GLY A 286 -15.74 -23.74 -14.27
CA GLY A 286 -14.96 -23.77 -15.52
C GLY A 286 -14.19 -22.49 -15.77
N THR A 287 -13.58 -22.40 -16.96
CA THR A 287 -12.91 -21.20 -17.46
C THR A 287 -13.78 -20.54 -18.53
N TYR A 288 -14.02 -19.23 -18.39
CA TYR A 288 -14.95 -18.49 -19.19
C TYR A 288 -14.39 -17.12 -19.59
N TYR A 289 -15.01 -16.51 -20.60
CA TYR A 289 -14.87 -15.11 -20.93
C TYR A 289 -16.21 -14.54 -21.38
N ILE A 290 -16.36 -13.22 -21.31
CA ILE A 290 -17.56 -12.50 -21.75
C ILE A 290 -17.27 -11.83 -23.08
N GLU A 291 -18.24 -11.90 -24.02
CA GLU A 291 -18.23 -11.18 -25.29
C GLU A 291 -19.54 -10.42 -25.45
N ALA A 292 -19.45 -9.10 -25.66
CA ALA A 292 -20.60 -8.23 -25.92
C ALA A 292 -20.89 -8.10 -27.41
N GLU A 293 -22.13 -7.76 -27.76
CA GLU A 293 -22.59 -7.66 -29.17
C GLU A 293 -21.88 -6.57 -29.99
N ASP A 294 -21.24 -5.59 -29.33
CA ASP A 294 -20.41 -4.56 -29.95
C ASP A 294 -18.97 -5.03 -30.23
N GLY A 295 -18.61 -6.23 -29.78
CA GLY A 295 -17.33 -6.86 -29.97
C GLY A 295 -16.36 -6.69 -28.79
N ALA A 296 -16.76 -6.04 -27.70
CA ALA A 296 -16.00 -5.96 -26.45
C ALA A 296 -15.82 -7.36 -25.86
N LYS A 297 -14.64 -7.62 -25.27
CA LYS A 297 -14.31 -8.92 -24.67
C LYS A 297 -13.61 -8.73 -23.32
N SER A 298 -13.95 -9.61 -22.38
CA SER A 298 -13.19 -9.76 -21.16
C SER A 298 -11.95 -10.63 -21.39
N ARG A 299 -11.04 -10.61 -20.39
CA ARG A 299 -10.06 -11.67 -20.21
C ARG A 299 -10.74 -12.97 -19.80
N GLU A 300 -10.04 -14.09 -19.89
CA GLU A 300 -10.50 -15.34 -19.32
C GLU A 300 -10.46 -15.25 -17.78
N PHE A 301 -11.50 -15.77 -17.14
CA PHE A 301 -11.61 -15.92 -15.70
C PHE A 301 -12.18 -17.28 -15.31
N GLN A 302 -12.09 -17.61 -14.04
CA GLN A 302 -12.63 -18.87 -13.53
C GLN A 302 -13.94 -18.65 -12.77
N ILE A 303 -14.87 -19.59 -12.91
CA ILE A 303 -15.90 -19.84 -11.91
C ILE A 303 -15.47 -21.11 -11.20
N GLY A 304 -15.14 -21.03 -9.89
CA GLY A 304 -14.44 -22.09 -9.20
C GLY A 304 -14.89 -22.32 -7.76
N ASN A 305 -14.27 -23.30 -7.12
CA ASN A 305 -14.60 -23.75 -5.78
C ASN A 305 -13.96 -22.94 -4.64
N GLY A 306 -13.32 -21.81 -4.92
CA GLY A 306 -12.68 -20.96 -3.93
C GLY A 306 -11.27 -21.38 -3.49
N GLU A 307 -10.68 -22.41 -4.09
CA GLU A 307 -9.32 -22.86 -3.73
C GLU A 307 -8.27 -21.73 -3.89
N MET A 308 -8.40 -20.92 -4.95
CA MET A 308 -7.51 -19.76 -5.18
C MET A 308 -7.61 -18.71 -4.07
N TYR A 309 -8.80 -18.50 -3.53
CA TYR A 309 -8.99 -17.58 -2.38
C TYR A 309 -8.38 -18.15 -1.10
N SER A 310 -8.36 -19.49 -0.94
CA SER A 310 -7.66 -20.13 0.19
C SER A 310 -6.15 -19.92 0.10
N TYR A 311 -5.55 -20.01 -1.09
CA TYR A 311 -4.14 -19.67 -1.27
C TYR A 311 -3.87 -18.19 -0.95
N MET A 312 -4.71 -17.27 -1.44
CA MET A 312 -4.59 -15.85 -1.14
C MET A 312 -4.69 -15.56 0.36
N LEU A 313 -5.57 -16.25 1.08
CA LEU A 313 -5.67 -16.13 2.54
C LEU A 313 -4.32 -16.45 3.21
N TYR A 314 -3.73 -17.62 2.92
CA TYR A 314 -2.48 -18.00 3.58
C TYR A 314 -1.29 -17.17 3.13
N ASP A 315 -1.24 -16.71 1.86
CA ASP A 315 -0.21 -15.79 1.38
C ASP A 315 -0.33 -14.43 2.09
N SER A 316 -1.55 -13.90 2.25
CA SER A 316 -1.78 -12.64 2.96
C SER A 316 -1.46 -12.73 4.47
N LEU A 317 -1.62 -13.90 5.09
CA LEU A 317 -1.17 -14.13 6.46
C LEU A 317 0.35 -14.30 6.54
N ASN A 318 1.00 -14.90 5.54
CA ASN A 318 2.45 -15.04 5.49
C ASN A 318 3.18 -13.69 5.31
N TYR A 319 2.47 -12.65 4.83
CA TYR A 319 2.95 -11.27 4.84
C TYR A 319 3.44 -10.84 6.22
N PHE A 320 2.72 -11.17 7.29
CA PHE A 320 3.07 -10.79 8.67
C PHE A 320 4.35 -11.46 9.14
N TYR A 321 4.52 -12.77 8.90
CA TYR A 321 5.76 -13.47 9.18
C TYR A 321 6.96 -12.81 8.50
N GLN A 322 6.82 -12.46 7.21
CA GLN A 322 7.91 -11.83 6.45
C GLN A 322 8.26 -10.42 6.92
N ASN A 323 7.33 -9.72 7.60
CA ASN A 323 7.54 -8.41 8.20
C ASN A 323 7.93 -8.45 9.67
N ARG A 324 8.14 -9.63 10.28
CA ARG A 324 8.65 -9.72 11.66
C ARG A 324 10.02 -9.08 11.79
N SER A 325 10.17 -8.18 12.77
CA SER A 325 11.43 -7.60 13.23
C SER A 325 12.06 -8.48 14.30
N GLY A 326 13.37 -8.46 14.45
CA GLY A 326 14.08 -9.11 15.55
C GLY A 326 14.45 -10.58 15.31
N ILE A 327 13.97 -11.22 14.26
CA ILE A 327 14.29 -12.62 13.92
C ILE A 327 14.73 -12.77 12.46
N ASP A 328 15.42 -13.87 12.17
CA ASP A 328 15.68 -14.29 10.79
C ASP A 328 14.37 -14.69 10.11
N ILE A 329 14.17 -14.27 8.88
CA ILE A 329 13.07 -14.76 8.02
C ILE A 329 13.63 -15.91 7.20
N GLU A 330 13.20 -17.13 7.56
CA GLU A 330 13.76 -18.35 7.00
C GLU A 330 12.95 -18.84 5.78
N SER A 331 13.63 -19.27 4.74
CA SER A 331 13.01 -19.71 3.48
C SER A 331 11.99 -20.86 3.64
N GLN A 332 12.13 -21.67 4.68
CA GLN A 332 11.22 -22.79 4.95
C GLN A 332 9.81 -22.35 5.39
N TYR A 333 9.65 -21.11 5.86
CA TYR A 333 8.37 -20.54 6.29
C TYR A 333 7.76 -19.56 5.27
N ILE A 334 8.43 -19.34 4.13
CA ILE A 334 7.94 -18.50 3.04
C ILE A 334 7.22 -19.41 2.04
N ILE A 335 5.93 -19.13 1.80
CA ILE A 335 5.06 -20.05 1.03
C ILE A 335 4.87 -19.66 -0.43
N SER A 336 5.23 -18.44 -0.80
CA SER A 336 5.07 -17.94 -2.19
C SER A 336 6.24 -17.08 -2.64
N GLY A 337 6.37 -16.88 -3.95
CA GLY A 337 7.52 -16.19 -4.54
C GLY A 337 8.79 -17.04 -4.53
N ASP A 338 9.95 -16.41 -4.69
CA ASP A 338 11.25 -17.08 -4.53
C ASP A 338 11.68 -17.06 -3.07
N SER A 339 11.31 -18.10 -2.33
CA SER A 339 11.58 -18.21 -0.89
C SER A 339 13.07 -18.11 -0.53
N SER A 340 13.98 -18.45 -1.43
CA SER A 340 15.42 -18.34 -1.19
C SER A 340 15.91 -16.89 -1.27
N SER A 341 15.34 -16.09 -2.15
CA SER A 341 15.64 -14.67 -2.29
C SER A 341 14.92 -13.82 -1.24
N LEU A 342 13.70 -14.20 -0.87
CA LEU A 342 12.88 -13.52 0.15
C LEU A 342 13.39 -13.72 1.58
N ALA A 343 14.11 -14.82 1.85
CA ALA A 343 14.74 -15.08 3.14
C ALA A 343 15.79 -14.01 3.47
N ARG A 344 15.82 -13.57 4.75
CA ARG A 344 16.73 -12.52 5.20
C ARG A 344 17.20 -12.73 6.64
N ALA A 345 18.36 -12.15 6.95
CA ALA A 345 18.82 -12.04 8.31
C ALA A 345 17.88 -11.16 9.17
N ALA A 346 17.95 -11.35 10.47
CA ALA A 346 17.17 -10.58 11.43
C ALA A 346 17.41 -9.07 11.25
N GLY A 347 16.35 -8.34 10.96
CA GLY A 347 16.35 -6.89 11.05
C GLY A 347 16.22 -6.46 12.52
N HIS A 348 17.08 -5.56 12.99
CA HIS A 348 17.05 -5.04 14.36
C HIS A 348 16.99 -6.14 15.44
N PRO A 349 17.91 -7.13 15.44
CA PRO A 349 17.91 -8.24 16.41
C PRO A 349 18.17 -7.78 17.85
N SER A 350 18.54 -6.52 18.02
CA SER A 350 18.69 -5.82 19.28
C SER A 350 18.21 -4.39 19.07
N ASP A 351 16.88 -4.21 19.04
CA ASP A 351 16.22 -2.91 18.84
C ASP A 351 16.21 -2.10 20.15
N VAL A 352 17.41 -1.71 20.58
CA VAL A 352 17.63 -0.88 21.78
C VAL A 352 17.59 0.58 21.36
N ALA A 353 16.41 1.16 21.35
CA ALA A 353 16.13 2.47 20.78
C ALA A 353 16.19 3.59 21.83
N THR A 354 16.60 4.79 21.41
CA THR A 354 16.71 6.00 22.23
C THR A 354 15.33 6.62 22.48
N ILE A 355 14.98 6.89 23.74
CA ILE A 355 13.72 7.53 24.11
C ILE A 355 13.86 9.04 23.95
N GLU A 356 13.08 9.63 23.05
CA GLU A 356 13.06 11.07 22.84
C GLU A 356 12.26 11.83 23.89
N GLN A 357 12.73 13.04 24.19
CA GLN A 357 12.08 13.99 25.11
C GLN A 357 11.41 15.11 24.30
N THR A 358 10.45 14.72 23.46
CA THR A 358 9.68 15.62 22.58
C THR A 358 8.20 15.64 22.99
N TRP A 359 7.33 16.36 22.28
CA TRP A 359 5.87 16.41 22.47
C TRP A 359 5.44 16.75 23.92
N GLY A 360 6.29 17.46 24.69
CA GLY A 360 6.02 17.78 26.09
C GLY A 360 6.27 16.62 27.08
N TYR A 361 6.75 15.48 26.63
CA TYR A 361 7.12 14.35 27.48
C TYR A 361 8.39 14.65 28.27
N SER A 362 8.35 14.39 29.58
CA SER A 362 9.48 14.59 30.49
C SER A 362 9.68 13.39 31.43
N GLY A 363 9.28 12.22 30.99
CA GLY A 363 9.37 10.98 31.73
C GLY A 363 10.74 10.29 31.59
N SER A 364 10.72 8.97 31.40
CA SER A 364 11.93 8.15 31.24
C SER A 364 12.79 8.63 30.08
N SER A 365 14.08 8.60 30.24
CA SER A 365 15.09 8.92 29.23
C SER A 365 16.11 7.80 29.14
N GLY A 366 16.95 7.80 28.13
CA GLY A 366 17.92 6.74 27.85
C GLY A 366 17.40 5.80 26.76
N THR A 367 17.62 4.52 26.91
CA THR A 367 17.23 3.52 25.89
C THR A 367 16.30 2.46 26.46
N GLN A 368 15.50 1.86 25.57
CA GLN A 368 14.63 0.71 25.89
C GLN A 368 14.78 -0.34 24.80
N ASP A 369 14.81 -1.62 25.20
CA ASP A 369 14.79 -2.75 24.26
C ASP A 369 13.36 -3.02 23.82
N VAL A 370 13.09 -2.78 22.53
CA VAL A 370 11.81 -2.98 21.88
C VAL A 370 11.91 -3.94 20.70
N THR A 371 12.82 -4.91 20.80
CA THR A 371 13.01 -5.96 19.79
C THR A 371 11.75 -6.79 19.60
N GLY A 372 11.39 -7.10 18.35
CA GLY A 372 10.19 -7.86 17.94
C GLY A 372 9.12 -6.99 17.30
N GLY A 373 7.94 -7.54 17.08
CA GLY A 373 6.82 -6.90 16.38
C GLY A 373 6.98 -6.88 14.87
N TRP A 374 6.01 -6.31 14.17
CA TRP A 374 6.01 -6.19 12.71
C TRP A 374 6.52 -4.83 12.26
N TYR A 375 7.33 -4.80 11.20
CA TYR A 375 7.49 -3.59 10.41
C TYR A 375 6.14 -3.22 9.79
N ASP A 376 5.83 -1.94 9.81
CA ASP A 376 4.52 -1.43 9.47
C ASP A 376 4.23 -1.47 7.96
N ALA A 377 5.12 -0.85 7.20
CA ALA A 377 4.92 -0.57 5.78
C ALA A 377 6.19 -0.85 4.96
N GLY A 378 6.47 -0.01 3.98
CA GLY A 378 7.70 -0.07 3.20
C GLY A 378 8.96 0.32 3.97
N ASP A 379 8.84 0.96 5.13
CA ASP A 379 9.93 1.38 6.01
C ASP A 379 10.19 0.37 7.15
N HIS A 380 11.17 0.66 8.01
CA HIS A 380 11.49 -0.18 9.16
C HIS A 380 10.87 0.34 10.48
N GLY A 381 9.89 1.23 10.39
CA GLY A 381 9.13 1.72 11.53
C GLY A 381 8.16 0.67 12.08
N LYS A 382 7.85 0.78 13.39
CA LYS A 382 6.83 -0.01 14.08
C LYS A 382 5.95 0.95 14.89
N TYR A 383 4.64 0.90 14.65
CA TYR A 383 3.69 1.90 15.16
C TYR A 383 2.58 1.21 15.95
N VAL A 384 2.37 1.64 17.20
CA VAL A 384 1.41 0.95 18.08
C VAL A 384 -0.03 1.13 17.61
N VAL A 385 -0.39 2.29 17.05
CA VAL A 385 -1.77 2.51 16.58
C VAL A 385 -2.09 1.69 15.33
N ASN A 386 -1.16 1.60 14.38
CA ASN A 386 -1.31 0.74 13.19
C ASN A 386 -1.24 -0.74 13.53
N GLY A 387 -0.30 -1.12 14.41
CA GLY A 387 -0.23 -2.46 15.00
C GLY A 387 -1.52 -2.81 15.73
N GLY A 388 -2.15 -1.84 16.42
CA GLY A 388 -3.39 -2.03 17.17
C GLY A 388 -4.57 -2.45 16.32
N ILE A 389 -4.90 -1.68 15.28
CA ILE A 389 -5.99 -2.05 14.36
C ILE A 389 -5.69 -3.36 13.61
N SER A 390 -4.42 -3.58 13.23
CA SER A 390 -3.99 -4.81 12.55
C SER A 390 -4.16 -6.02 13.47
N LEU A 391 -3.67 -5.93 14.69
CA LEU A 391 -3.75 -6.98 15.68
C LEU A 391 -5.20 -7.28 16.09
N TRP A 392 -6.02 -6.23 16.28
CA TRP A 392 -7.46 -6.42 16.54
C TRP A 392 -8.12 -7.18 15.38
N THR A 393 -7.87 -6.78 14.14
CA THR A 393 -8.47 -7.41 12.96
C THR A 393 -8.06 -8.88 12.86
N MET A 394 -6.78 -9.22 13.09
CA MET A 394 -6.29 -10.60 13.09
C MET A 394 -6.92 -11.45 14.21
N GLN A 395 -6.99 -10.92 15.43
CA GLN A 395 -7.67 -11.58 16.56
C GLN A 395 -9.17 -11.73 16.30
N ASN A 396 -9.80 -10.70 15.71
CA ASN A 396 -11.21 -10.72 15.34
C ASN A 396 -11.52 -11.75 14.23
N GLN A 397 -10.61 -11.95 13.29
CA GLN A 397 -10.70 -13.03 12.30
C GLN A 397 -10.81 -14.41 12.99
N TYR A 398 -10.03 -14.64 14.05
CA TYR A 398 -10.13 -15.87 14.83
C TYR A 398 -11.42 -15.94 15.66
N GLU A 399 -11.87 -14.82 16.27
CA GLU A 399 -13.16 -14.76 16.98
C GLU A 399 -14.34 -15.07 16.05
N MET A 400 -14.33 -14.54 14.82
CA MET A 400 -15.35 -14.83 13.82
C MET A 400 -15.31 -16.31 13.42
N ALA A 401 -14.13 -16.87 13.24
CA ALA A 401 -13.97 -18.30 12.92
C ALA A 401 -14.49 -19.20 14.05
N LEU A 402 -14.23 -18.85 15.33
CA LEU A 402 -14.80 -19.57 16.49
C LEU A 402 -16.32 -19.52 16.50
N LYS A 403 -16.92 -18.36 16.19
CA LYS A 403 -18.38 -18.20 16.11
C LYS A 403 -18.99 -19.07 15.02
N ASN A 404 -18.32 -19.18 13.88
CA ASN A 404 -18.80 -19.90 12.69
C ASN A 404 -18.36 -21.38 12.68
N GLY A 405 -17.56 -21.83 13.67
CA GLY A 405 -17.05 -23.20 13.74
C GLY A 405 -16.03 -23.54 12.64
N SER A 406 -15.32 -22.54 12.14
CA SER A 406 -14.30 -22.66 11.08
C SER A 406 -12.87 -22.47 11.59
N GLU A 407 -12.64 -22.37 12.89
CA GLU A 407 -11.34 -22.10 13.53
C GLU A 407 -10.26 -23.14 13.20
N ALA A 408 -10.66 -24.31 12.72
CA ALA A 408 -9.74 -25.37 12.33
C ALA A 408 -8.77 -24.97 11.19
N VAL A 409 -9.11 -23.96 10.39
CA VAL A 409 -8.23 -23.44 9.34
C VAL A 409 -7.02 -22.67 9.91
N TYR A 410 -7.06 -22.31 11.19
CA TYR A 410 -5.99 -21.60 11.91
C TYR A 410 -5.34 -22.44 13.01
N ALA A 411 -5.64 -23.74 13.07
CA ALA A 411 -5.08 -24.62 14.10
C ALA A 411 -3.56 -24.76 13.99
N ASP A 412 -2.94 -25.28 15.05
CA ASP A 412 -1.50 -25.60 15.09
C ASP A 412 -1.09 -26.44 13.87
N GLY A 413 -0.10 -25.99 13.10
CA GLY A 413 0.41 -26.61 11.90
C GLY A 413 -0.30 -26.22 10.59
N THR A 414 -1.18 -25.22 10.58
CA THR A 414 -1.89 -24.78 9.36
C THR A 414 -1.19 -23.62 8.64
N MET A 415 -0.48 -22.75 9.39
CA MET A 415 0.30 -21.65 8.83
C MET A 415 1.78 -22.00 8.81
N SER A 416 2.50 -21.34 7.90
CA SER A 416 3.94 -21.53 7.75
C SER A 416 4.69 -20.50 8.57
N ILE A 417 4.81 -20.74 9.87
CA ILE A 417 5.50 -19.91 10.86
C ILE A 417 6.37 -20.77 11.77
N PRO A 418 7.39 -20.23 12.47
CA PRO A 418 8.25 -21.00 13.38
C PRO A 418 7.51 -21.71 14.51
N GLU A 419 6.38 -21.17 14.94
CA GLU A 419 5.58 -21.64 16.07
C GLU A 419 4.64 -22.81 15.71
N ASN A 420 4.49 -23.19 14.43
CA ASN A 420 3.50 -24.12 13.88
C ASN A 420 3.56 -25.60 14.38
N ALA A 421 4.10 -25.83 15.57
CA ALA A 421 4.16 -27.14 16.22
C ALA A 421 4.24 -26.98 17.75
N ASN A 422 3.59 -25.97 18.32
CA ASN A 422 3.65 -25.68 19.76
C ASN A 422 2.35 -26.03 20.49
N GLY A 423 1.30 -26.43 19.77
CA GLY A 423 -0.01 -26.82 20.32
C GLY A 423 -0.99 -25.67 20.46
N TYR A 424 -0.66 -24.47 19.96
CA TYR A 424 -1.53 -23.32 19.90
C TYR A 424 -2.03 -23.04 18.46
N PRO A 425 -3.13 -22.34 18.26
CA PRO A 425 -3.54 -21.92 16.92
C PRO A 425 -2.52 -20.97 16.29
N ASP A 426 -2.05 -21.27 15.08
CA ASP A 426 -0.97 -20.52 14.42
C ASP A 426 -1.32 -19.02 14.20
N LEU A 427 -2.60 -18.71 13.90
CA LEU A 427 -3.04 -17.32 13.76
C LEU A 427 -2.89 -16.52 15.06
N LEU A 428 -3.14 -17.18 16.20
CA LEU A 428 -2.96 -16.56 17.50
C LEU A 428 -1.48 -16.43 17.87
N ASP A 429 -0.61 -17.34 17.43
CA ASP A 429 0.84 -17.21 17.60
C ASP A 429 1.38 -16.01 16.81
N GLU A 430 0.91 -15.79 15.58
CA GLU A 430 1.28 -14.59 14.81
C GLU A 430 0.79 -13.32 15.51
N ALA A 431 -0.46 -13.29 15.98
CA ALA A 431 -1.01 -12.18 16.74
C ALA A 431 -0.25 -11.93 18.05
N ARG A 432 0.20 -13.00 18.73
CA ARG A 432 0.99 -12.92 19.97
C ARG A 432 2.35 -12.24 19.72
N TYR A 433 2.97 -12.45 18.56
CA TYR A 433 4.25 -11.84 18.21
C TYR A 433 4.19 -10.30 18.30
N GLU A 434 3.15 -9.71 17.78
CA GLU A 434 2.90 -8.27 17.87
C GLU A 434 2.49 -7.84 19.28
N MET A 435 1.61 -8.60 19.94
CA MET A 435 1.15 -8.27 21.28
C MET A 435 2.32 -8.23 22.30
N GLU A 436 3.25 -9.16 22.20
CA GLU A 436 4.43 -9.20 23.08
C GLU A 436 5.37 -8.00 22.80
N TRP A 437 5.46 -7.52 21.55
CA TRP A 437 6.18 -6.30 21.25
C TRP A 437 5.48 -5.06 21.82
N MET A 438 4.16 -4.95 21.73
CA MET A 438 3.41 -3.83 22.32
C MET A 438 3.64 -3.75 23.84
N PHE A 439 3.80 -4.89 24.53
CA PHE A 439 4.15 -4.89 25.95
C PHE A 439 5.53 -4.31 26.23
N LYS A 440 6.49 -4.47 25.31
CA LYS A 440 7.80 -3.83 25.41
C LYS A 440 7.76 -2.33 25.21
N MET A 441 6.73 -1.80 24.54
CA MET A 441 6.53 -0.38 24.36
C MET A 441 5.92 0.31 25.60
N MET A 442 5.61 -0.41 26.68
CA MET A 442 5.10 0.19 27.91
C MET A 442 6.18 0.96 28.67
N VAL A 443 5.81 2.14 29.19
CA VAL A 443 6.59 2.90 30.16
C VAL A 443 6.55 2.18 31.49
N THR A 444 7.69 1.77 32.03
CA THR A 444 7.78 0.88 33.18
C THR A 444 7.84 1.59 34.53
N SER A 445 8.10 2.91 34.57
CA SER A 445 8.31 3.64 35.83
C SER A 445 8.04 5.16 35.69
N GLY A 446 7.89 5.82 36.84
CA GLY A 446 7.65 7.27 36.90
C GLY A 446 6.17 7.65 36.74
N ASP A 447 5.92 8.92 36.50
CA ASP A 447 4.56 9.46 36.46
C ASP A 447 3.74 8.90 35.28
N TYR A 448 4.42 8.50 34.21
CA TYR A 448 3.81 7.93 32.99
C TYR A 448 3.79 6.39 33.00
N ALA A 449 4.09 5.75 34.13
CA ALA A 449 4.08 4.28 34.20
C ALA A 449 2.74 3.69 33.76
N GLY A 450 2.78 2.76 32.82
CA GLY A 450 1.62 2.13 32.22
C GLY A 450 1.15 2.78 30.91
N MET A 451 1.63 3.99 30.58
CA MET A 451 1.46 4.54 29.22
C MET A 451 2.29 3.74 28.22
N VAL A 452 1.98 3.87 26.93
CA VAL A 452 2.64 3.15 25.83
C VAL A 452 3.26 4.15 24.86
N TYR A 453 4.53 3.95 24.53
CA TYR A 453 5.22 4.74 23.52
C TYR A 453 4.52 4.61 22.17
N HIS A 454 4.47 5.72 21.43
CA HIS A 454 3.69 5.82 20.20
C HIS A 454 4.26 4.93 19.07
N LYS A 455 5.55 5.01 18.87
CA LYS A 455 6.27 4.30 17.80
C LYS A 455 7.76 4.17 18.10
N VAL A 456 8.41 3.24 17.39
CA VAL A 456 9.86 3.15 17.23
C VAL A 456 10.18 3.15 15.74
N HIS A 457 11.10 4.01 15.31
CA HIS A 457 11.49 4.14 13.91
C HIS A 457 12.91 4.68 13.77
N ASP A 458 13.40 4.83 12.55
CA ASP A 458 14.69 5.38 12.24
C ASP A 458 14.75 6.90 12.49
N ALA A 459 15.87 7.40 12.91
CA ALA A 459 16.08 8.82 13.09
C ALA A 459 15.95 9.62 11.78
N LYS A 460 16.14 8.96 10.64
CA LYS A 460 15.98 9.50 9.28
C LYS A 460 15.41 8.44 8.36
N TRP A 461 14.79 8.87 7.26
CA TRP A 461 14.37 7.96 6.20
C TRP A 461 15.58 7.26 5.57
N THR A 462 15.53 5.95 5.54
CA THR A 462 16.54 5.11 4.90
C THR A 462 16.33 5.01 3.38
N ALA A 463 17.38 4.62 2.68
CA ALA A 463 17.32 4.44 1.23
C ALA A 463 16.37 3.31 0.83
N LEU A 464 15.87 3.37 -0.40
CA LEU A 464 15.27 2.28 -1.15
C LEU A 464 16.42 1.69 -2.01
N ALA A 465 16.60 0.51 -2.04
CA ALA A 465 16.55 -0.77 -1.53
C ALA A 465 17.46 -0.96 -0.29
N LEU A 466 16.93 -1.59 0.74
CA LEU A 466 17.71 -1.81 1.96
C LEU A 466 17.20 -3.05 2.70
N ALA A 467 18.12 -3.97 3.02
CA ALA A 467 17.78 -5.06 3.92
C ALA A 467 17.67 -4.54 5.37
N PRO A 468 16.66 -4.97 6.14
CA PRO A 468 16.51 -4.49 7.52
C PRO A 468 17.70 -4.81 8.44
N ALA A 469 18.49 -5.83 8.09
CA ALA A 469 19.72 -6.19 8.81
C ALA A 469 20.89 -5.23 8.55
N ASP A 470 20.83 -4.49 7.45
CA ASP A 470 21.88 -3.56 7.03
C ASP A 470 21.48 -2.09 7.27
N ASP A 471 20.37 -1.86 8.00
CA ASP A 471 19.91 -0.52 8.34
C ASP A 471 20.94 0.19 9.23
N PRO A 472 21.50 1.34 8.79
CA PRO A 472 22.54 2.03 9.51
C PRO A 472 22.01 3.07 10.50
N GLU A 473 20.69 3.38 10.49
CA GLU A 473 20.14 4.51 11.20
C GLU A 473 19.97 4.24 12.70
N GLU A 474 20.08 5.30 13.50
CA GLU A 474 19.76 5.23 14.92
C GLU A 474 18.26 5.00 15.10
N ARG A 475 17.92 4.04 15.97
CA ARG A 475 16.53 3.77 16.34
C ARG A 475 16.08 4.69 17.45
N ILE A 476 14.92 5.32 17.26
CA ILE A 476 14.33 6.26 18.21
C ILE A 476 12.93 5.83 18.62
N ILE A 477 12.62 6.00 19.90
CA ILE A 477 11.29 5.80 20.48
C ILE A 477 10.65 7.16 20.68
N LYS A 478 9.48 7.38 20.09
CA LYS A 478 8.69 8.59 20.30
C LYS A 478 7.90 8.52 21.60
N PRO A 479 7.58 9.68 22.21
CA PRO A 479 6.86 9.76 23.48
C PRO A 479 5.59 8.90 23.53
N PRO A 480 5.17 8.49 24.73
CA PRO A 480 3.92 7.79 24.90
C PRO A 480 2.73 8.70 24.52
N THR A 481 1.68 8.09 23.95
CA THR A 481 0.43 8.78 23.62
C THR A 481 -0.78 8.07 24.20
N THR A 482 -1.88 8.80 24.32
CA THR A 482 -3.15 8.25 24.79
C THR A 482 -3.68 7.21 23.81
N ALA A 483 -3.67 7.51 22.49
CA ALA A 483 -4.10 6.59 21.45
C ALA A 483 -3.29 5.27 21.48
N ALA A 484 -1.96 5.31 21.44
CA ALA A 484 -1.14 4.10 21.50
C ALA A 484 -1.38 3.28 22.79
N THR A 485 -1.57 3.95 23.92
CA THR A 485 -1.85 3.31 25.21
C THR A 485 -3.18 2.55 25.19
N LEU A 486 -4.23 3.14 24.63
CA LEU A 486 -5.56 2.54 24.54
C LEU A 486 -5.64 1.45 23.47
N ASN A 487 -4.94 1.62 22.33
CA ASN A 487 -4.80 0.58 21.32
C ASN A 487 -4.20 -0.72 21.93
N MET A 488 -3.09 -0.59 22.65
CA MET A 488 -2.50 -1.75 23.35
C MET A 488 -3.45 -2.32 24.41
N ALA A 489 -4.16 -1.47 25.16
CA ALA A 489 -5.11 -1.93 26.18
C ALA A 489 -6.27 -2.73 25.55
N ALA A 490 -6.84 -2.25 24.44
CA ALA A 490 -7.90 -2.93 23.73
C ALA A 490 -7.45 -4.29 23.19
N CYS A 491 -6.34 -4.33 22.45
CA CYS A 491 -5.81 -5.59 21.89
C CYS A 491 -5.44 -6.61 22.97
N ALA A 492 -4.88 -6.16 24.09
CA ALA A 492 -4.54 -7.04 25.22
C ALA A 492 -5.78 -7.60 25.93
N ALA A 493 -6.85 -6.80 26.08
CA ALA A 493 -8.11 -7.27 26.62
C ALA A 493 -8.82 -8.29 25.69
N GLN A 494 -8.73 -8.08 24.36
CA GLN A 494 -9.19 -9.05 23.36
C GLN A 494 -8.34 -10.34 23.44
N ALA A 495 -7.01 -10.22 23.46
CA ALA A 495 -6.11 -11.37 23.59
C ALA A 495 -6.41 -12.20 24.86
N TYR A 496 -6.72 -11.55 26.00
CA TYR A 496 -7.11 -12.27 27.21
C TYR A 496 -8.29 -13.23 26.96
N ARG A 497 -9.31 -12.79 26.23
CA ARG A 497 -10.48 -13.66 25.93
C ARG A 497 -10.10 -14.87 25.11
N LEU A 498 -9.19 -14.72 24.17
CA LEU A 498 -8.74 -15.77 23.25
C LEU A 498 -7.78 -16.76 23.92
N TRP A 499 -6.92 -16.28 24.81
CA TRP A 499 -5.85 -17.08 25.40
C TRP A 499 -6.18 -17.69 26.78
N LYS A 500 -7.21 -17.21 27.49
CA LYS A 500 -7.48 -17.60 28.88
C LYS A 500 -7.63 -19.10 29.14
N ASP A 501 -8.13 -19.84 28.14
CA ASP A 501 -8.35 -21.28 28.21
C ASP A 501 -7.24 -22.12 27.60
N ILE A 502 -6.27 -21.49 26.89
CA ILE A 502 -5.18 -22.18 26.17
C ILE A 502 -3.79 -21.83 26.74
N ASP A 503 -3.51 -20.57 27.11
CA ASP A 503 -2.34 -20.15 27.87
C ASP A 503 -2.74 -19.14 28.97
N PRO A 504 -3.19 -19.63 30.14
CA PRO A 504 -3.64 -18.77 31.24
C PRO A 504 -2.56 -17.80 31.76
N GLN A 505 -1.27 -18.13 31.62
CA GLN A 505 -0.18 -17.26 32.06
C GLN A 505 -0.05 -16.04 31.15
N PHE A 506 -0.08 -16.24 29.84
CA PHE A 506 -0.07 -15.15 28.85
C PHE A 506 -1.35 -14.31 28.97
N ALA A 507 -2.50 -14.95 29.12
CA ALA A 507 -3.77 -14.26 29.32
C ALA A 507 -3.76 -13.36 30.56
N GLU A 508 -3.24 -13.82 31.70
CA GLU A 508 -3.11 -13.00 32.91
C GLU A 508 -2.20 -11.78 32.68
N GLN A 509 -1.14 -11.94 31.91
CA GLN A 509 -0.29 -10.82 31.51
C GLN A 509 -1.07 -9.82 30.65
N CYS A 510 -1.84 -10.30 29.69
CA CYS A 510 -2.66 -9.48 28.79
C CYS A 510 -3.64 -8.62 29.58
N ILE A 511 -4.49 -9.22 30.42
CA ILE A 511 -5.51 -8.45 31.15
C ILE A 511 -4.90 -7.46 32.15
N LYS A 512 -3.83 -7.84 32.84
CA LYS A 512 -3.13 -6.96 33.77
C LYS A 512 -2.53 -5.75 33.05
N ASN A 513 -1.92 -5.93 31.87
CA ASN A 513 -1.36 -4.84 31.09
C ASN A 513 -2.47 -3.95 30.52
N ALA A 514 -3.58 -4.54 30.05
CA ALA A 514 -4.74 -3.82 29.56
C ALA A 514 -5.32 -2.87 30.63
N GLU A 515 -5.60 -3.40 31.83
CA GLU A 515 -6.12 -2.60 32.95
C GLU A 515 -5.14 -1.51 33.38
N THR A 516 -3.84 -1.84 33.44
CA THR A 516 -2.79 -0.87 33.79
C THR A 516 -2.71 0.27 32.78
N ALA A 517 -2.75 -0.03 31.49
CA ALA A 517 -2.70 0.96 30.42
C ALA A 517 -3.97 1.84 30.37
N TYR A 518 -5.14 1.24 30.52
CA TYR A 518 -6.41 1.99 30.56
C TYR A 518 -6.44 3.00 31.71
N GLU A 519 -6.00 2.59 32.91
CA GLU A 519 -5.91 3.50 34.06
C GLU A 519 -4.79 4.55 33.91
N ALA A 520 -3.72 4.25 33.18
CA ALA A 520 -2.68 5.22 32.85
C ALA A 520 -3.20 6.27 31.84
N ALA A 521 -3.92 5.83 30.80
CA ALA A 521 -4.57 6.71 29.83
C ALA A 521 -5.57 7.66 30.51
N LYS A 522 -6.37 7.18 31.47
CA LYS A 522 -7.29 8.03 32.26
C LYS A 522 -6.58 9.12 33.07
N LYS A 523 -5.31 8.91 33.45
CA LYS A 523 -4.49 9.92 34.13
C LYS A 523 -3.86 10.91 33.16
N HIS A 524 -3.63 10.49 31.93
CA HIS A 524 -2.98 11.25 30.85
C HIS A 524 -3.84 11.21 29.58
N PRO A 525 -5.07 11.80 29.61
CA PRO A 525 -6.05 11.60 28.53
C PRO A 525 -5.76 12.39 27.25
N ASP A 526 -4.85 13.37 27.29
CA ASP A 526 -4.64 14.35 26.24
C ASP A 526 -3.17 14.35 25.73
N MET A 527 -2.52 13.19 25.76
CA MET A 527 -1.17 13.04 25.18
C MET A 527 -1.27 12.62 23.72
N TYR A 528 -1.14 13.58 22.83
CA TYR A 528 -1.29 13.39 21.39
C TYR A 528 0.06 13.39 20.66
N ALA A 529 0.17 12.63 19.58
CA ALA A 529 1.23 12.76 18.61
C ALA A 529 0.91 13.89 17.62
N PRO A 530 1.92 14.65 17.14
CA PRO A 530 1.71 15.64 16.09
C PRO A 530 1.17 15.03 14.79
N LEU A 531 0.26 15.74 14.13
CA LEU A 531 -0.40 15.26 12.90
C LEU A 531 0.52 15.23 11.67
N ASP A 532 1.67 15.92 11.71
CA ASP A 532 2.52 16.19 10.54
C ASP A 532 4.02 15.88 10.75
N GLU A 533 4.40 15.20 11.83
CA GLU A 533 5.80 14.83 12.08
C GLU A 533 6.19 13.55 11.32
N SER A 534 6.78 13.73 10.14
CA SER A 534 7.17 12.64 9.23
C SER A 534 8.66 12.68 8.90
N VAL A 535 9.53 12.39 9.86
CA VAL A 535 10.99 12.25 9.67
C VAL A 535 11.42 10.86 10.16
N GLY A 536 11.89 10.02 9.24
CA GLY A 536 12.31 8.65 9.53
C GLY A 536 11.19 7.68 9.84
N GLY A 537 9.93 8.14 9.87
CA GLY A 537 8.72 7.36 10.08
C GLY A 537 7.45 8.17 9.89
N GLY A 538 6.33 7.52 9.58
CA GLY A 538 5.02 8.13 9.42
C GLY A 538 4.53 8.83 10.70
N PRO A 539 3.69 9.88 10.61
CA PRO A 539 3.24 10.61 11.78
C PRO A 539 2.27 9.81 12.64
N TYR A 540 1.24 9.23 12.04
CA TYR A 540 0.13 8.54 12.73
C TYR A 540 -0.41 9.33 13.93
N GLY A 541 -0.50 10.65 13.74
CA GLY A 541 -0.96 11.56 14.79
C GLY A 541 -2.48 11.55 14.92
N ASP A 542 -2.94 11.84 16.13
CA ASP A 542 -4.34 11.94 16.47
C ASP A 542 -4.53 13.07 17.47
N ASP A 543 -5.67 13.78 17.43
CA ASP A 543 -6.03 14.88 18.33
C ASP A 543 -7.34 14.62 19.11
N ASP A 544 -7.95 13.44 18.95
CA ASP A 544 -9.10 12.93 19.71
C ASP A 544 -8.87 11.46 20.07
N ALA A 545 -8.89 11.11 21.32
CA ALA A 545 -8.77 9.74 21.81
C ALA A 545 -10.09 9.19 22.40
N THR A 546 -11.23 9.81 22.11
CA THR A 546 -12.53 9.41 22.68
C THR A 546 -13.00 8.07 22.13
N ASP A 547 -12.65 7.75 20.94
CA ASP A 547 -12.95 6.49 20.23
C ASP A 547 -12.04 5.34 20.69
N GLU A 548 -10.76 5.59 20.99
CA GLU A 548 -9.88 4.59 21.62
C GLU A 548 -10.34 4.29 23.06
N PHE A 549 -10.74 5.29 23.83
CA PHE A 549 -11.32 5.05 25.15
C PHE A 549 -12.57 4.17 25.05
N TYR A 550 -13.42 4.43 24.05
CA TYR A 550 -14.60 3.62 23.80
C TYR A 550 -14.25 2.17 23.45
N TRP A 551 -13.38 1.98 22.47
CA TRP A 551 -12.94 0.65 22.05
C TRP A 551 -12.29 -0.13 23.20
N ALA A 552 -11.32 0.47 23.90
CA ALA A 552 -10.65 -0.19 25.04
C ALA A 552 -11.63 -0.53 26.17
N ALA A 553 -12.62 0.34 26.46
CA ALA A 553 -13.65 0.04 27.46
C ALA A 553 -14.53 -1.13 27.02
N CYS A 554 -14.91 -1.23 25.72
CA CYS A 554 -15.65 -2.37 25.19
C CYS A 554 -14.89 -3.68 25.39
N GLU A 555 -13.61 -3.73 25.01
CA GLU A 555 -12.79 -4.92 25.14
C GLU A 555 -12.57 -5.33 26.60
N LEU A 556 -12.30 -4.37 27.49
CA LEU A 556 -12.16 -4.61 28.93
C LEU A 556 -13.46 -5.09 29.58
N PHE A 557 -14.60 -4.54 29.18
CA PHE A 557 -15.90 -5.03 29.63
C PHE A 557 -16.15 -6.48 29.19
N LEU A 558 -15.87 -6.79 27.92
CA LEU A 558 -15.99 -8.12 27.38
C LEU A 558 -15.04 -9.11 28.06
N ALA A 559 -13.84 -8.68 28.43
CA ALA A 559 -12.85 -9.50 29.11
C ALA A 559 -13.22 -9.77 30.58
N THR A 560 -13.62 -8.73 31.33
CA THR A 560 -13.75 -8.81 32.82
C THR A 560 -15.19 -8.88 33.32
N GLY A 561 -16.13 -8.30 32.59
CA GLY A 561 -17.52 -8.11 33.05
C GLY A 561 -17.66 -6.99 34.12
N ASP A 562 -16.63 -6.17 34.34
CA ASP A 562 -16.68 -5.08 35.31
C ASP A 562 -17.59 -3.96 34.83
N LEU A 563 -18.58 -3.61 35.64
CA LEU A 563 -19.58 -2.58 35.34
C LEU A 563 -19.03 -1.14 35.29
N SER A 564 -17.80 -0.91 35.77
CA SER A 564 -17.16 0.39 35.61
C SER A 564 -16.87 0.68 34.12
N TYR A 565 -16.39 -0.32 33.37
CA TYR A 565 -16.19 -0.20 31.93
C TYR A 565 -17.52 -0.06 31.17
N GLN A 566 -18.58 -0.79 31.59
CA GLN A 566 -19.91 -0.60 31.01
C GLN A 566 -20.39 0.86 31.14
N LYS A 567 -20.12 1.48 32.27
CA LYS A 567 -20.47 2.88 32.49
C LYS A 567 -19.67 3.83 31.57
N ASP A 568 -18.35 3.56 31.38
CA ASP A 568 -17.53 4.34 30.47
C ASP A 568 -18.06 4.19 29.03
N ILE A 569 -18.41 2.96 28.58
CA ILE A 569 -19.05 2.67 27.29
C ILE A 569 -20.35 3.47 27.11
N GLU A 570 -21.30 3.36 28.07
CA GLU A 570 -22.62 3.99 27.96
C GLU A 570 -22.55 5.53 28.01
N SER A 571 -21.47 6.12 28.53
CA SER A 571 -21.26 7.57 28.58
C SER A 571 -20.52 8.11 27.35
N SER A 572 -20.01 7.26 26.49
CA SER A 572 -19.26 7.64 25.28
C SER A 572 -20.17 8.23 24.20
N PRO A 573 -19.71 9.23 23.42
CA PRO A 573 -20.44 9.70 22.24
C PRO A 573 -20.56 8.63 21.14
N HIS A 574 -19.71 7.60 21.17
CA HIS A 574 -19.64 6.50 20.19
C HIS A 574 -20.54 5.30 20.56
N TYR A 575 -21.25 5.37 21.69
CA TYR A 575 -22.04 4.25 22.21
C TYR A 575 -23.03 3.70 21.17
N LEU A 576 -22.81 2.44 20.73
CA LEU A 576 -23.62 1.68 19.78
C LEU A 576 -23.87 2.41 18.45
N LYS A 577 -22.93 3.22 17.99
CA LYS A 577 -23.01 3.94 16.72
C LYS A 577 -21.95 3.42 15.75
N MET A 578 -22.37 3.10 14.54
CA MET A 578 -21.49 2.91 13.38
C MET A 578 -21.53 4.18 12.54
N GLU A 579 -20.38 4.77 12.31
CA GLU A 579 -20.25 5.86 11.35
C GLU A 579 -20.09 5.25 9.95
N VAL A 580 -20.58 5.94 8.94
CA VAL A 580 -20.48 5.53 7.53
C VAL A 580 -19.56 6.46 6.74
N LYS A 581 -19.20 7.58 7.34
CA LYS A 581 -18.24 8.55 6.82
C LYS A 581 -17.36 9.02 7.95
N LEU A 582 -16.06 9.03 7.72
CA LEU A 582 -15.09 9.44 8.72
C LEU A 582 -15.12 10.96 8.92
N SER A 583 -14.83 11.41 10.14
CA SER A 583 -14.91 12.80 10.53
C SER A 583 -13.54 13.29 11.01
N GLY A 584 -12.84 14.05 10.22
CA GLY A 584 -11.56 14.66 10.62
C GLY A 584 -10.36 14.11 9.89
N GLY A 585 -9.20 14.78 10.09
CA GLY A 585 -7.95 14.40 9.47
C GLY A 585 -7.99 14.47 7.94
N GLU A 586 -7.12 13.69 7.33
CA GLU A 586 -7.03 13.56 5.87
C GLU A 586 -8.15 12.72 5.27
N ASP A 587 -8.83 11.93 6.08
CA ASP A 587 -9.86 10.96 5.68
C ASP A 587 -11.28 11.53 5.74
N VAL A 588 -11.40 12.82 6.08
CA VAL A 588 -12.69 13.47 6.29
C VAL A 588 -13.65 13.23 5.13
N ASP A 589 -14.89 12.84 5.48
CA ASP A 589 -16.01 12.59 4.56
C ASP A 589 -15.83 11.37 3.60
N SER A 590 -14.74 10.60 3.73
CA SER A 590 -14.56 9.33 3.04
C SER A 590 -15.49 8.25 3.60
N SER A 591 -16.05 7.40 2.73
CA SER A 591 -16.92 6.29 3.15
C SER A 591 -16.13 5.24 3.94
N GLY A 592 -16.41 5.13 5.22
CA GLY A 592 -15.76 4.19 6.11
C GLY A 592 -16.34 4.23 7.52
N SER A 593 -16.29 3.09 8.23
CA SER A 593 -16.68 2.98 9.63
C SER A 593 -15.49 3.03 10.58
N PHE A 594 -14.30 2.67 10.09
CA PHE A 594 -13.07 2.66 10.88
C PHE A 594 -11.81 2.68 10.02
N ASN A 595 -10.75 3.20 10.59
CA ASN A 595 -9.37 3.10 10.14
C ASN A 595 -8.43 3.22 11.36
N TRP A 596 -7.11 3.41 11.17
CA TRP A 596 -6.15 3.52 12.28
C TRP A 596 -6.40 4.73 13.21
N ALA A 597 -7.02 5.80 12.71
CA ALA A 597 -7.31 7.04 13.46
C ALA A 597 -8.78 7.12 13.93
N HIS A 598 -9.63 6.16 13.55
CA HIS A 598 -11.06 6.13 13.91
C HIS A 598 -11.44 4.70 14.28
N VAL A 599 -11.35 4.36 15.56
CA VAL A 599 -11.39 2.97 16.03
C VAL A 599 -12.65 2.61 16.82
N ALA A 600 -13.60 3.53 17.03
CA ALA A 600 -14.81 3.26 17.79
C ALA A 600 -15.62 2.06 17.27
N ALA A 601 -15.70 1.88 15.95
CA ALA A 601 -16.41 0.77 15.34
C ALA A 601 -15.85 -0.60 15.73
N LEU A 602 -14.56 -0.71 16.03
CA LEU A 602 -13.91 -1.97 16.47
C LEU A 602 -14.56 -2.46 17.79
N GLY A 603 -14.80 -1.54 18.74
CA GLY A 603 -15.50 -1.84 19.98
C GLY A 603 -16.94 -2.32 19.73
N ASN A 604 -17.66 -1.69 18.78
CA ASN A 604 -19.00 -2.09 18.39
C ASN A 604 -19.03 -3.48 17.75
N LEU A 605 -18.10 -3.78 16.86
CA LEU A 605 -17.99 -5.09 16.20
C LEU A 605 -17.65 -6.19 17.23
N SER A 606 -16.74 -5.93 18.18
CA SER A 606 -16.44 -6.87 19.27
C SER A 606 -17.65 -7.13 20.15
N MET A 607 -18.42 -6.09 20.48
CA MET A 607 -19.67 -6.21 21.23
C MET A 607 -20.72 -7.02 20.45
N ALA A 608 -20.78 -6.87 19.12
CA ALA A 608 -21.72 -7.60 18.27
C ALA A 608 -21.45 -9.13 18.22
N LEU A 609 -20.18 -9.54 18.33
CA LEU A 609 -19.84 -10.98 18.48
C LEU A 609 -20.20 -11.56 19.83
N ASN A 610 -20.37 -10.72 20.88
CA ASN A 610 -20.56 -11.12 22.27
C ASN A 610 -21.89 -10.59 22.83
N THR A 611 -22.95 -10.66 22.03
CA THR A 611 -24.27 -10.06 22.38
C THR A 611 -24.93 -10.67 23.61
N GLU A 612 -24.51 -11.86 24.09
CA GLU A 612 -25.01 -12.48 25.34
C GLU A 612 -24.65 -11.65 26.59
N LYS A 613 -23.66 -10.74 26.49
CA LYS A 613 -23.31 -9.80 27.56
C LYS A 613 -24.10 -8.50 27.52
N MET A 614 -24.96 -8.32 26.52
CA MET A 614 -25.75 -7.12 26.31
C MET A 614 -27.21 -7.27 26.73
N GLY A 615 -27.85 -6.18 27.14
CA GLY A 615 -29.30 -6.14 27.29
C GLY A 615 -30.00 -6.16 25.92
N THR A 616 -31.24 -6.67 25.86
CA THR A 616 -31.98 -6.83 24.59
C THR A 616 -32.03 -5.52 23.78
N GLN A 617 -32.35 -4.38 24.42
CA GLN A 617 -32.47 -3.09 23.77
C GLN A 617 -31.12 -2.64 23.15
N ALA A 618 -30.01 -2.82 23.88
CA ALA A 618 -28.68 -2.47 23.38
C ALA A 618 -28.29 -3.36 22.21
N LYS A 619 -28.58 -4.67 22.27
CA LYS A 619 -28.38 -5.58 21.15
C LYS A 619 -29.14 -5.15 19.89
N GLU A 620 -30.45 -4.86 20.03
CA GLU A 620 -31.29 -4.41 18.91
C GLU A 620 -30.75 -3.11 18.29
N GLN A 621 -30.33 -2.16 19.15
CA GLN A 621 -29.75 -0.89 18.68
C GLN A 621 -28.43 -1.10 17.94
N LEU A 622 -27.55 -1.95 18.46
CA LEU A 622 -26.26 -2.23 17.83
C LEU A 622 -26.44 -2.96 16.48
N THR A 623 -27.29 -4.00 16.46
CA THR A 623 -27.62 -4.71 15.21
C THR A 623 -28.13 -3.73 14.16
N LYS A 624 -29.08 -2.86 14.53
CA LYS A 624 -29.58 -1.84 13.62
C LYS A 624 -28.50 -0.89 13.13
N SER A 625 -27.61 -0.43 14.00
CA SER A 625 -26.53 0.49 13.63
C SER A 625 -25.54 -0.11 12.65
N ILE A 626 -25.20 -1.40 12.84
CA ILE A 626 -24.33 -2.15 11.91
C ILE A 626 -25.06 -2.37 10.58
N SER A 627 -26.35 -2.76 10.61
CA SER A 627 -27.13 -2.93 9.37
C SER A 627 -27.32 -1.61 8.62
N ASP A 628 -27.63 -0.50 9.30
CA ASP A 628 -27.75 0.82 8.66
C ASP A 628 -26.42 1.23 7.95
N ALA A 629 -25.27 0.86 8.53
CA ALA A 629 -23.97 1.11 7.89
C ALA A 629 -23.73 0.19 6.69
N ALA A 630 -24.09 -1.07 6.82
CA ALA A 630 -23.99 -2.05 5.73
C ALA A 630 -24.91 -1.70 4.55
N ASP A 631 -26.17 -1.27 4.83
CA ASP A 631 -27.11 -0.77 3.84
C ASP A 631 -26.50 0.38 3.01
N TYR A 632 -25.80 1.29 3.68
CA TYR A 632 -25.12 2.39 2.98
C TYR A 632 -24.00 1.88 2.04
N TYR A 633 -23.22 0.90 2.47
CA TYR A 633 -22.14 0.34 1.64
C TYR A 633 -22.67 -0.51 0.49
N GLU A 634 -23.74 -1.24 0.71
CA GLU A 634 -24.43 -2.02 -0.31
C GLU A 634 -25.05 -1.09 -1.38
N GLU A 635 -25.73 0.00 -0.96
CA GLU A 635 -26.20 1.03 -1.89
C GLU A 635 -25.06 1.62 -2.75
N LEU A 636 -23.84 1.75 -2.21
CA LEU A 636 -22.69 2.18 -3.00
C LEU A 636 -22.29 1.14 -4.05
N THR A 637 -22.27 -0.15 -3.71
CA THR A 637 -21.93 -1.22 -4.67
C THR A 637 -22.93 -1.30 -5.82
N GLU A 638 -24.20 -1.06 -5.56
CA GLU A 638 -25.26 -1.04 -6.57
C GLU A 638 -25.21 0.20 -7.46
N LYS A 639 -24.88 1.35 -6.87
CA LYS A 639 -24.89 2.64 -7.53
C LYS A 639 -23.69 2.85 -8.44
N GLN A 640 -22.54 2.31 -8.06
CA GLN A 640 -21.29 2.51 -8.77
C GLN A 640 -21.08 1.44 -9.85
N GLY A 641 -20.61 1.84 -11.02
CA GLY A 641 -20.43 0.93 -12.15
C GLY A 641 -19.33 -0.12 -11.97
N TYR A 642 -18.49 0.05 -10.97
CA TYR A 642 -17.43 -0.91 -10.60
C TYR A 642 -17.74 -1.69 -9.33
N GLY A 643 -18.85 -1.40 -8.68
CA GLY A 643 -19.36 -2.17 -7.56
C GLY A 643 -18.55 -2.09 -6.27
N GLN A 644 -17.73 -1.03 -6.05
CA GLN A 644 -17.00 -0.88 -4.79
C GLN A 644 -17.88 -0.28 -3.69
N PRO A 645 -17.78 -0.75 -2.44
CA PRO A 645 -18.47 -0.21 -1.26
C PRO A 645 -17.77 1.03 -0.70
N TYR A 646 -17.31 1.94 -1.56
CA TYR A 646 -16.51 3.10 -1.19
C TYR A 646 -16.80 4.28 -2.11
N GLU A 647 -16.95 5.44 -1.53
CA GLU A 647 -17.01 6.73 -2.19
C GLU A 647 -15.99 7.65 -1.52
N PRO A 648 -15.07 8.28 -2.29
CA PRO A 648 -14.09 9.20 -1.70
C PRO A 648 -14.78 10.44 -1.14
N GLY A 649 -14.09 11.11 -0.21
CA GLY A 649 -14.57 12.34 0.38
C GLY A 649 -14.82 13.44 -0.65
N THR A 650 -15.76 14.34 -0.34
CA THR A 650 -16.08 15.49 -1.19
C THR A 650 -14.93 16.48 -1.30
N ILE A 651 -14.03 16.46 -0.32
CA ILE A 651 -12.83 17.31 -0.26
C ILE A 651 -11.62 16.46 0.15
N ASN A 652 -10.77 16.12 -0.81
CA ASN A 652 -9.45 15.61 -0.48
C ASN A 652 -8.56 16.76 -0.01
N TYR A 653 -7.96 16.64 1.16
CA TYR A 653 -7.20 17.71 1.84
C TYR A 653 -5.98 18.23 1.04
N LYS A 654 -5.45 17.42 0.10
CA LYS A 654 -4.32 17.84 -0.76
C LYS A 654 -4.75 18.60 -1.99
N ILE A 655 -5.94 18.35 -2.51
CA ILE A 655 -6.41 18.94 -3.77
C ILE A 655 -7.62 19.86 -3.60
N ASP A 656 -8.17 19.95 -2.40
CA ASP A 656 -9.38 20.73 -2.09
C ASP A 656 -10.57 20.41 -3.03
N LYS A 657 -10.67 19.14 -3.43
CA LYS A 657 -11.69 18.58 -4.34
C LYS A 657 -11.98 17.14 -3.95
N HIS A 658 -13.08 16.61 -4.50
CA HIS A 658 -13.41 15.20 -4.46
C HIS A 658 -12.25 14.32 -4.98
N GLY A 659 -11.84 13.31 -4.21
CA GLY A 659 -10.74 12.44 -4.60
C GLY A 659 -10.36 11.40 -3.56
N TYR A 660 -9.79 10.31 -4.08
CA TYR A 660 -9.29 9.18 -3.29
C TYR A 660 -8.14 9.59 -2.38
N ILE A 661 -8.09 8.98 -1.22
CA ILE A 661 -7.06 9.20 -0.20
C ILE A 661 -6.00 8.10 -0.22
N TRP A 662 -4.90 8.30 0.48
CA TRP A 662 -3.85 7.31 0.64
C TRP A 662 -4.39 6.07 1.35
N GLY A 663 -4.15 4.88 0.77
CA GLY A 663 -4.66 3.61 1.31
C GLY A 663 -6.14 3.35 1.02
N SER A 664 -6.71 3.94 -0.05
CA SER A 664 -8.14 3.81 -0.40
C SER A 664 -8.64 2.36 -0.50
N ASN A 665 -7.80 1.41 -0.90
CA ASN A 665 -8.17 0.00 -0.96
C ASN A 665 -8.50 -0.58 0.43
N SER A 666 -7.87 -0.09 1.50
CA SER A 666 -8.15 -0.56 2.86
C SER A 666 -9.55 -0.23 3.33
N PHE A 667 -10.11 0.91 2.88
CA PHE A 667 -11.49 1.30 3.21
C PHE A 667 -12.50 0.33 2.59
N ILE A 668 -12.24 -0.11 1.36
CA ILE A 668 -13.06 -1.14 0.70
C ILE A 668 -13.07 -2.42 1.52
N MET A 669 -11.90 -2.87 1.99
CA MET A 669 -11.79 -4.09 2.80
C MET A 669 -12.43 -3.92 4.18
N ASN A 670 -12.26 -2.78 4.84
CA ASN A 670 -12.87 -2.50 6.13
C ASN A 670 -14.41 -2.43 6.04
N ASN A 671 -14.94 -1.82 4.97
CA ASN A 671 -16.38 -1.77 4.71
C ASN A 671 -16.95 -3.17 4.42
N ASN A 672 -16.19 -4.02 3.74
CA ASN A 672 -16.54 -5.44 3.56
C ASN A 672 -16.67 -6.17 4.91
N ILE A 673 -15.80 -5.89 5.89
CA ILE A 673 -15.93 -6.47 7.25
C ILE A 673 -17.26 -6.04 7.88
N VAL A 674 -17.66 -4.77 7.75
CA VAL A 674 -18.94 -4.28 8.30
C VAL A 674 -20.14 -4.98 7.64
N MET A 675 -20.14 -5.15 6.32
CA MET A 675 -21.19 -5.87 5.60
C MET A 675 -21.23 -7.34 6.01
N ALA A 676 -20.08 -8.00 6.18
CA ALA A 676 -20.02 -9.37 6.69
C ALA A 676 -20.63 -9.51 8.09
N TYR A 677 -20.38 -8.55 8.97
CA TYR A 677 -21.03 -8.52 10.29
C TYR A 677 -22.55 -8.33 10.20
N ALA A 678 -23.03 -7.49 9.29
CA ALA A 678 -24.47 -7.31 9.08
C ALA A 678 -25.11 -8.64 8.60
N TYR A 679 -24.45 -9.34 7.68
CA TYR A 679 -24.87 -10.68 7.28
C TYR A 679 -24.96 -11.65 8.47
N GLU A 680 -23.94 -11.73 9.31
CA GLU A 680 -23.91 -12.59 10.50
C GLU A 680 -25.02 -12.28 11.53
N LEU A 681 -25.45 -11.04 11.59
CA LEU A 681 -26.47 -10.57 12.53
C LEU A 681 -27.91 -10.72 11.99
N THR A 682 -28.09 -10.69 10.67
CA THR A 682 -29.42 -10.63 10.02
C THR A 682 -29.72 -11.86 9.16
N GLY A 683 -28.72 -12.47 8.55
CA GLY A 683 -28.85 -13.54 7.55
C GLY A 683 -29.32 -13.02 6.19
N ASP A 684 -29.14 -11.72 5.90
CA ASP A 684 -29.49 -11.09 4.63
C ASP A 684 -28.35 -11.27 3.62
N ASP A 685 -28.59 -12.03 2.57
CA ASP A 685 -27.60 -12.39 1.55
C ASP A 685 -27.09 -11.17 0.75
N ASP A 686 -27.83 -10.05 0.67
CA ASP A 686 -27.43 -8.84 -0.04
C ASP A 686 -26.12 -8.26 0.51
N TYR A 687 -25.89 -8.34 1.83
CA TYR A 687 -24.61 -7.94 2.43
C TYR A 687 -23.44 -8.83 2.02
N LEU A 688 -23.66 -10.13 1.84
CA LEU A 688 -22.62 -11.04 1.36
C LEU A 688 -22.26 -10.72 -0.10
N ASP A 689 -23.23 -10.37 -0.90
CA ASP A 689 -23.04 -9.92 -2.28
C ASP A 689 -22.23 -8.61 -2.35
N GLY A 690 -22.45 -7.71 -1.40
CA GLY A 690 -21.64 -6.51 -1.22
C GLY A 690 -20.17 -6.82 -0.91
N VAL A 691 -19.92 -7.79 -0.01
CA VAL A 691 -18.55 -8.26 0.31
C VAL A 691 -17.84 -8.82 -0.93
N VAL A 692 -18.53 -9.63 -1.73
CA VAL A 692 -17.98 -10.19 -2.97
C VAL A 692 -17.69 -9.09 -3.98
N SER A 693 -18.59 -8.11 -4.13
CA SER A 693 -18.43 -7.00 -5.05
C SER A 693 -17.18 -6.14 -4.71
N GLY A 694 -16.95 -5.87 -3.41
CA GLY A 694 -15.73 -5.18 -2.99
C GLY A 694 -14.45 -5.97 -3.29
N MET A 695 -14.48 -7.31 -3.15
CA MET A 695 -13.36 -8.17 -3.55
C MET A 695 -13.15 -8.16 -5.06
N ASP A 696 -14.22 -8.18 -5.86
CA ASP A 696 -14.13 -8.09 -7.31
C ASP A 696 -13.44 -6.80 -7.76
N TYR A 697 -13.73 -5.67 -7.10
CA TYR A 697 -13.04 -4.40 -7.35
C TYR A 697 -11.53 -4.51 -7.08
N ILE A 698 -11.14 -5.03 -5.92
CA ILE A 698 -9.71 -5.19 -5.55
C ILE A 698 -8.98 -6.12 -6.53
N LEU A 699 -9.65 -7.12 -7.06
CA LEU A 699 -9.06 -8.16 -7.92
C LEU A 699 -9.24 -7.91 -9.42
N GLY A 700 -9.58 -6.66 -9.84
CA GLY A 700 -9.52 -6.27 -11.25
C GLY A 700 -10.80 -5.67 -11.85
N ARG A 701 -11.99 -5.81 -11.25
CA ARG A 701 -13.21 -5.12 -11.68
C ARG A 701 -13.13 -3.64 -11.29
N ASN A 702 -12.12 -2.92 -11.76
CA ASN A 702 -11.86 -1.54 -11.41
C ASN A 702 -11.40 -0.71 -12.62
N PRO A 703 -11.38 0.64 -12.53
CA PRO A 703 -11.03 1.51 -13.65
C PRO A 703 -9.65 1.29 -14.25
N MET A 704 -8.74 0.64 -13.53
CA MET A 704 -7.38 0.35 -13.97
C MET A 704 -7.22 -1.00 -14.66
N ASP A 705 -8.23 -1.91 -14.60
CA ASP A 705 -8.11 -3.32 -15.00
C ASP A 705 -6.92 -3.99 -14.27
N TYR A 706 -6.79 -3.75 -12.97
CA TYR A 706 -5.61 -4.08 -12.19
C TYR A 706 -5.98 -4.81 -10.91
N SER A 707 -5.37 -5.95 -10.66
CA SER A 707 -5.44 -6.57 -9.34
C SER A 707 -4.46 -5.88 -8.40
N TYR A 708 -4.97 -5.31 -7.32
CA TYR A 708 -4.16 -4.64 -6.30
C TYR A 708 -3.50 -5.61 -5.30
N VAL A 709 -3.55 -6.92 -5.57
CA VAL A 709 -2.93 -7.96 -4.74
C VAL A 709 -1.84 -8.67 -5.54
N THR A 710 -0.60 -8.69 -5.02
CA THR A 710 0.53 -9.33 -5.69
C THR A 710 0.26 -10.81 -5.97
N GLY A 711 0.57 -11.26 -7.18
CA GLY A 711 0.46 -12.65 -7.59
C GLY A 711 -0.95 -13.18 -7.83
N TYR A 712 -1.99 -12.38 -7.64
CA TYR A 712 -3.39 -12.76 -7.81
C TYR A 712 -4.08 -11.95 -8.89
N GLY A 713 -4.06 -12.43 -10.10
CA GLY A 713 -4.64 -11.82 -11.30
C GLY A 713 -3.75 -12.03 -12.52
N THR A 714 -4.28 -11.77 -13.69
CA THR A 714 -3.52 -11.78 -14.96
C THR A 714 -2.75 -10.49 -15.16
N HIS A 715 -3.16 -9.42 -14.50
CA HIS A 715 -2.50 -8.14 -14.41
C HIS A 715 -2.58 -7.65 -12.96
N ALA A 716 -1.61 -8.05 -12.17
CA ALA A 716 -1.53 -7.77 -10.75
C ALA A 716 -0.32 -6.90 -10.44
N VAL A 717 -0.36 -6.20 -9.33
CA VAL A 717 0.76 -5.43 -8.81
C VAL A 717 2.02 -6.32 -8.65
N GLU A 718 3.16 -5.81 -9.09
CA GLU A 718 4.45 -6.50 -9.01
C GLU A 718 5.47 -5.75 -8.13
N ASN A 719 5.34 -4.43 -8.00
CA ASN A 719 6.37 -3.56 -7.45
C ASN A 719 5.86 -2.71 -6.26
N PRO A 720 5.29 -3.32 -5.20
CA PRO A 720 4.87 -2.54 -4.03
C PRO A 720 6.07 -1.79 -3.43
N HIS A 721 5.83 -0.57 -2.92
CA HIS A 721 6.88 0.20 -2.26
C HIS A 721 7.28 -0.48 -0.94
N HIS A 722 8.45 -1.10 -0.94
CA HIS A 722 8.99 -1.80 0.22
C HIS A 722 10.52 -1.89 0.12
N ARG A 723 11.24 -1.63 1.21
CA ARG A 723 12.71 -1.60 1.19
C ARG A 723 13.35 -2.95 0.92
N TRP A 724 12.75 -4.04 1.41
CA TRP A 724 13.27 -5.38 1.15
C TRP A 724 12.81 -5.95 -0.20
N TRP A 725 11.53 -5.80 -0.57
CA TRP A 725 10.99 -6.31 -1.84
C TRP A 725 11.20 -5.31 -2.98
N SER A 726 12.45 -4.98 -3.23
CA SER A 726 12.83 -3.83 -4.05
C SER A 726 13.54 -4.17 -5.36
N TYR A 727 13.22 -5.32 -5.95
CA TYR A 727 13.79 -5.80 -7.21
C TYR A 727 13.77 -4.75 -8.33
N GLN A 728 12.71 -3.95 -8.44
CA GLN A 728 12.63 -2.91 -9.48
C GLN A 728 13.63 -1.77 -9.24
N ALA A 729 13.97 -1.46 -8.01
CA ALA A 729 14.96 -0.43 -7.67
C ALA A 729 16.40 -0.97 -7.77
N ASP A 730 16.60 -2.24 -7.39
CA ASP A 730 17.88 -2.94 -7.42
C ASP A 730 17.63 -4.44 -7.64
N SER A 731 18.03 -4.96 -8.79
CA SER A 731 17.76 -6.36 -9.19
C SER A 731 18.47 -7.43 -8.34
N THR A 732 19.32 -7.02 -7.40
CA THR A 732 19.93 -7.93 -6.40
C THR A 732 19.00 -8.20 -5.22
N PHE A 733 17.93 -7.42 -5.06
CA PHE A 733 16.89 -7.60 -4.06
C PHE A 733 15.74 -8.49 -4.57
N PRO A 734 14.94 -9.10 -3.68
CA PRO A 734 13.83 -9.94 -4.10
C PRO A 734 12.66 -9.13 -4.67
N LYS A 735 11.83 -9.79 -5.50
CA LYS A 735 10.47 -9.36 -5.80
C LYS A 735 9.57 -9.58 -4.59
N ALA A 736 8.44 -8.87 -4.55
CA ALA A 736 7.44 -9.09 -3.51
C ALA A 736 6.88 -10.53 -3.52
N PRO A 737 6.51 -11.08 -2.36
CA PRO A 737 5.77 -12.34 -2.30
C PRO A 737 4.34 -12.13 -2.83
N ASN A 738 3.59 -13.23 -3.04
CA ASN A 738 2.17 -13.12 -3.34
C ASN A 738 1.35 -12.69 -2.12
N GLY A 739 0.14 -12.19 -2.34
CA GLY A 739 -0.84 -11.88 -1.28
C GLY A 739 -0.64 -10.54 -0.60
N VAL A 740 0.12 -9.61 -1.19
CA VAL A 740 0.34 -8.26 -0.65
C VAL A 740 -0.64 -7.27 -1.29
N LEU A 741 -1.48 -6.64 -0.49
CA LEU A 741 -2.39 -5.57 -0.91
C LEU A 741 -1.65 -4.23 -0.85
N VAL A 742 -1.74 -3.45 -1.94
CA VAL A 742 -1.23 -2.09 -2.01
C VAL A 742 -2.32 -1.04 -1.78
N GLY A 743 -1.90 0.19 -1.46
CA GLY A 743 -2.79 1.31 -1.08
C GLY A 743 -3.86 1.66 -2.10
N GLY A 744 -3.57 1.54 -3.40
CA GLY A 744 -4.51 1.86 -4.47
C GLY A 744 -4.55 3.34 -4.86
N PRO A 745 -5.57 3.78 -5.60
CA PRO A 745 -5.67 5.14 -6.10
C PRO A 745 -5.56 6.20 -5.00
N ASN A 746 -4.78 7.27 -5.26
CA ASN A 746 -4.62 8.42 -4.37
C ASN A 746 -4.55 9.71 -5.19
N SER A 747 -5.58 10.53 -5.10
CA SER A 747 -5.70 11.80 -5.83
C SER A 747 -4.75 12.90 -5.30
N GLY A 748 -4.22 12.71 -4.09
CA GLY A 748 -3.27 13.63 -3.45
C GLY A 748 -1.89 13.62 -4.08
N MET A 749 -1.51 12.54 -4.80
CA MET A 749 -0.24 12.40 -5.51
C MET A 749 0.95 12.89 -4.67
N GLN A 750 1.09 12.38 -3.43
CA GLN A 750 1.98 12.96 -2.44
C GLN A 750 3.46 12.63 -2.67
N ASP A 751 3.80 11.76 -3.60
CA ASP A 751 5.19 11.41 -3.92
C ASP A 751 5.71 12.06 -5.21
N PRO A 752 7.04 12.23 -5.33
CA PRO A 752 7.65 12.83 -6.50
C PRO A 752 7.51 12.01 -7.78
N TRP A 753 7.39 10.68 -7.67
CA TRP A 753 7.28 9.81 -8.84
C TRP A 753 5.92 9.99 -9.54
N VAL A 754 4.82 9.87 -8.80
CA VAL A 754 3.48 10.10 -9.34
C VAL A 754 3.33 11.51 -9.91
N ARG A 755 3.86 12.53 -9.21
CA ARG A 755 3.86 13.93 -9.70
C ARG A 755 4.70 14.12 -10.95
N GLY A 756 5.75 13.31 -11.14
CA GLY A 756 6.61 13.33 -12.33
C GLY A 756 5.99 12.70 -13.57
N SER A 757 4.87 11.99 -13.46
CA SER A 757 4.20 11.31 -14.58
C SER A 757 3.57 12.24 -15.62
N GLY A 758 3.53 13.54 -15.34
CA GLY A 758 2.82 14.53 -16.17
C GLY A 758 1.34 14.66 -15.80
N TRP A 759 0.86 13.90 -14.81
CA TRP A 759 -0.49 14.08 -14.28
C TRP A 759 -0.58 15.38 -13.49
N LYS A 760 -1.70 16.07 -13.65
CA LYS A 760 -1.93 17.30 -12.92
C LYS A 760 -2.81 17.06 -11.72
N LEU A 761 -2.40 17.59 -10.59
CA LEU A 761 -3.10 17.47 -9.32
C LEU A 761 -4.55 17.94 -9.47
N GLY A 762 -5.50 17.09 -9.10
CA GLY A 762 -6.94 17.35 -9.19
C GLY A 762 -7.54 17.43 -10.61
N GLU A 763 -6.79 17.07 -11.67
CA GLU A 763 -7.30 17.01 -13.05
C GLU A 763 -7.45 15.57 -13.57
N ARG A 764 -6.69 14.59 -13.01
CA ARG A 764 -6.84 13.18 -13.32
C ARG A 764 -8.08 12.60 -12.65
N ALA A 765 -8.75 11.67 -13.33
CA ALA A 765 -9.86 10.91 -12.77
C ALA A 765 -9.45 10.25 -11.44
N PRO A 766 -10.15 10.49 -10.33
CA PRO A 766 -9.72 10.05 -9.00
C PRO A 766 -9.37 8.57 -8.90
N ALA A 767 -10.23 7.70 -9.41
CA ALA A 767 -10.02 6.24 -9.38
C ALA A 767 -8.92 5.73 -10.34
N LYS A 768 -8.31 6.63 -11.13
CA LYS A 768 -7.18 6.32 -12.03
C LYS A 768 -5.86 6.94 -11.57
N CYS A 769 -5.80 7.48 -10.36
CA CYS A 769 -4.58 8.01 -9.76
C CYS A 769 -3.75 6.89 -9.12
N TYR A 770 -3.33 5.92 -9.92
CA TYR A 770 -2.53 4.76 -9.51
C TYR A 770 -1.48 4.40 -10.55
N MET A 771 -0.33 3.92 -10.12
CA MET A 771 0.69 3.27 -10.95
C MET A 771 1.48 2.25 -10.13
N ASP A 772 1.81 1.11 -10.73
CA ASP A 772 2.66 0.09 -10.13
C ASP A 772 4.13 0.43 -10.35
N ASN A 773 4.70 1.18 -9.43
CA ASN A 773 6.12 1.47 -9.40
C ASN A 773 6.60 1.60 -7.95
N ILE A 774 7.77 1.06 -7.67
CA ILE A 774 8.31 1.05 -6.31
C ILE A 774 8.60 2.45 -5.76
N GLU A 775 8.85 3.45 -6.60
CA GLU A 775 9.07 4.84 -6.19
C GLU A 775 7.73 5.61 -6.00
N ALA A 776 6.60 5.02 -6.41
CA ALA A 776 5.26 5.61 -6.29
C ALA A 776 4.62 5.29 -4.94
N TRP A 777 5.29 5.62 -3.84
CA TRP A 777 4.92 5.20 -2.49
C TRP A 777 3.52 5.69 -2.06
N SER A 778 3.04 6.82 -2.52
CA SER A 778 1.73 7.34 -2.10
C SER A 778 0.53 6.58 -2.68
N VAL A 779 0.74 5.70 -3.65
CA VAL A 779 -0.29 4.88 -4.31
C VAL A 779 0.00 3.39 -4.26
N ASN A 780 1.28 3.00 -4.13
CA ASN A 780 1.74 1.63 -4.27
C ASN A 780 2.43 1.06 -3.01
N GLU A 781 2.36 1.76 -1.88
CA GLU A 781 2.83 1.23 -0.60
C GLU A 781 1.94 0.10 -0.11
N CYS A 782 2.48 -0.79 0.73
CA CYS A 782 1.76 -1.82 1.48
C CYS A 782 1.97 -1.61 2.97
N THR A 783 0.95 -1.89 3.79
CA THR A 783 1.03 -1.78 5.25
C THR A 783 0.30 -2.93 5.95
N ILE A 784 0.62 -3.14 7.24
CA ILE A 784 -0.02 -4.19 8.04
C ILE A 784 -1.53 -3.97 8.20
N ASN A 785 -1.99 -2.72 8.37
CA ASN A 785 -3.40 -2.41 8.57
C ASN A 785 -4.26 -2.49 7.30
N TRP A 786 -3.65 -2.61 6.11
CA TRP A 786 -4.35 -2.91 4.85
C TRP A 786 -4.37 -4.40 4.55
N ASN A 787 -3.32 -5.11 4.94
CA ASN A 787 -3.16 -6.53 4.67
C ASN A 787 -3.94 -7.43 5.64
N THR A 788 -4.18 -6.97 6.89
CA THR A 788 -5.03 -7.73 7.82
C THR A 788 -6.48 -7.84 7.35
N PRO A 789 -7.16 -6.76 6.92
CA PRO A 789 -8.51 -6.89 6.39
C PRO A 789 -8.56 -7.66 5.06
N LEU A 790 -7.50 -7.66 4.22
CA LEU A 790 -7.43 -8.57 3.08
C LEU A 790 -7.50 -10.03 3.53
N ALA A 791 -6.70 -10.42 4.53
CA ALA A 791 -6.72 -11.78 5.08
C ALA A 791 -8.07 -12.12 5.68
N TRP A 792 -8.67 -11.20 6.44
CA TRP A 792 -9.99 -11.37 7.06
C TRP A 792 -11.08 -11.60 6.00
N VAL A 793 -11.16 -10.73 5.00
CA VAL A 793 -12.18 -10.82 3.94
C VAL A 793 -11.95 -12.02 3.04
N SER A 794 -10.68 -12.39 2.74
CA SER A 794 -10.37 -13.60 1.96
C SER A 794 -10.85 -14.88 2.63
N ALA A 795 -10.81 -14.93 3.97
CA ALA A 795 -11.27 -16.09 4.74
C ALA A 795 -12.79 -16.23 4.76
N TYR A 796 -13.52 -15.13 4.73
CA TYR A 796 -14.96 -15.11 4.99
C TYR A 796 -15.78 -15.82 3.89
N PRO A 797 -15.66 -15.49 2.60
CA PRO A 797 -16.38 -16.20 1.55
C PRO A 797 -15.98 -17.68 1.43
N VAL A 798 -14.71 -18.01 1.70
CA VAL A 798 -14.22 -19.41 1.69
C VAL A 798 -14.89 -20.22 2.79
N SER A 799 -14.96 -19.70 4.01
CA SER A 799 -15.65 -20.35 5.12
C SER A 799 -17.13 -20.57 4.84
N TYR A 800 -17.79 -19.55 4.27
CA TYR A 800 -19.21 -19.62 3.92
C TYR A 800 -19.52 -20.68 2.84
N THR A 801 -18.71 -20.78 1.78
CA THR A 801 -18.91 -21.79 0.73
C THR A 801 -18.70 -23.21 1.25
N HIS A 802 -17.78 -23.42 2.20
CA HIS A 802 -17.58 -24.72 2.84
C HIS A 802 -18.76 -25.11 3.75
N LEU A 803 -19.31 -24.17 4.50
CA LEU A 803 -20.47 -24.42 5.38
C LEU A 803 -21.72 -24.79 4.57
N ARG A 804 -22.07 -24.07 3.51
CA ARG A 804 -23.21 -24.40 2.62
C ARG A 804 -23.04 -25.74 1.88
N ALA A 805 -21.80 -26.07 1.49
CA ALA A 805 -21.55 -27.38 0.88
C ALA A 805 -21.82 -28.55 1.84
N HIS A 806 -21.62 -28.36 3.14
CA HIS A 806 -21.93 -29.33 4.17
C HIS A 806 -23.44 -29.43 4.47
N GLU A 807 -24.17 -28.31 4.45
CA GLU A 807 -25.62 -28.28 4.63
C GLU A 807 -26.35 -29.00 3.50
N THR A 808 -25.97 -28.76 2.25
CA THR A 808 -26.58 -29.44 1.09
C THR A 808 -26.28 -30.94 1.03
N CYS A 809 -25.17 -31.41 1.64
CA CYS A 809 -24.88 -32.84 1.79
C CYS A 809 -25.61 -33.50 2.96
N ALA A 810 -26.08 -32.73 3.94
CA ALA A 810 -26.81 -33.25 5.08
C ALA A 810 -28.32 -33.40 4.80
N ASP A 811 -28.84 -32.69 3.78
CA ASP A 811 -30.24 -32.79 3.34
C ASP A 811 -30.49 -33.85 2.23
N LEU A 812 -29.46 -34.59 1.80
CA LEU A 812 -29.50 -35.72 0.87
C LEU A 812 -29.21 -37.05 1.59
#